data_9a29ba45d58509f3a83181473f8f9e39
#
_entry.id   9a29ba45d58509f3a83181473f8f9e39
#
_cell.length_a   1.000
_cell.length_b   1.000
_cell.length_c   1.000
_cell.angle_alpha   90.00
_cell.angle_beta   90.00
_cell.angle_gamma   90.00
#
_symmetry.space_group_name_H-M   'P 1'
#
loop_
_entity.id
_entity.type
_entity.pdbx_description
1 polymer ?
#
loop_
_entity_poly.entity_id
_entity_poly.type
_entity_poly.pdbx_seq_one_letter_code
_entity_poly.pdbx_strand_id
1 'polypeptide(L)'
;MEKFLEFIKTNFGQENEEFIKEVLNNWLLKVENGGNIAQKGVDIATILSPLKLDLDTYFACLLLPFVREGKCDIDDATEKKLENSLNLVDAVINISNFDYSSDQVEMESLRNMLLAIAKDIRVMIIRLAEVLYLARHSKDLEKSVADHLHFEIKQIYSPLASRLGLSFIKSELNDLNLYYYKPVEYKKLLKQVAEDSRNGGERIARTVEKIKSILAELNIKGDCYGRVKHISSLYNKLQEKNKTLSQIFDLCAIRVLVPSKNDCYAVLGAIHTEFTSIDNRFKDYVARPKINGYQSLHTVVLVDDEPLEVQIRTFEMHNHAEYGVAAHFLYKEHKNKLDSFDDKLLWIRKLLEDKDTSAGDLIDSLKTDVYSGEIFVQTPMGKIIQLDENSTPIDFAYAILSAIGNKCVGARINGKMMPLSSELNNGDVVEIITNQNAKGPSRDWLKIAKTSGARNKINQFFRHEMKEENIKKGKSILELAAKNKNFNLKELLETKNLSDALEKYAFHNTDEMYASVGYGSVTSTQIINKLIDIYYREHPQEPKEVKLSTQKSSGDKTDIDGLEGIMVKYAKCCSPIPGDEILGFVSRGNGVTIHRADCPALKSMEQDRIMPIEWGEKASENKNYNASIRLFVENGTGVLATISNKIAENKINITKIESKNHSQDEAIIDLSFYVQNKQQLDDFCNKLRALSIVHSIIRGNN
;
A
#
# COMPACT_ATOMS: atom_id res chain seq x y z
N MET A 1 -27.19 13.95 -10.58
CA MET A 1 -28.45 13.49 -9.95
C MET A 1 -29.40 12.86 -10.94
N GLU A 2 -30.01 13.60 -11.89
CA GLU A 2 -31.05 13.06 -12.80
C GLU A 2 -30.66 11.79 -13.56
N LYS A 3 -29.50 11.75 -14.19
CA LYS A 3 -28.99 10.57 -14.90
C LYS A 3 -28.82 9.35 -13.99
N PHE A 4 -28.42 9.56 -12.75
CA PHE A 4 -28.29 8.47 -11.76
C PHE A 4 -29.67 7.91 -11.35
N LEU A 5 -30.64 8.79 -11.12
CA LEU A 5 -32.02 8.39 -10.82
C LEU A 5 -32.69 7.64 -11.98
N GLU A 6 -32.43 8.07 -13.21
CA GLU A 6 -32.89 7.37 -14.43
C GLU A 6 -32.23 5.96 -14.54
N PHE A 7 -30.94 5.86 -14.20
CA PHE A 7 -30.24 4.56 -14.12
C PHE A 7 -30.88 3.64 -13.08
N ILE A 8 -31.20 4.14 -11.89
CA ILE A 8 -31.86 3.36 -10.83
C ILE A 8 -33.26 2.91 -11.30
N LYS A 9 -34.06 3.83 -11.85
CA LYS A 9 -35.38 3.51 -12.38
C LYS A 9 -35.33 2.41 -13.42
N THR A 10 -34.38 2.48 -14.34
CA THR A 10 -34.24 1.52 -15.44
C THR A 10 -33.79 0.14 -14.97
N ASN A 11 -32.93 0.06 -13.97
CA ASN A 11 -32.35 -1.23 -13.54
C ASN A 11 -33.04 -1.84 -12.31
N PHE A 12 -33.66 -1.02 -11.44
CA PHE A 12 -34.22 -1.46 -10.15
C PHE A 12 -35.69 -1.08 -9.95
N GLY A 13 -36.30 -0.39 -10.89
CA GLY A 13 -37.73 0.00 -10.85
C GLY A 13 -38.00 1.36 -10.24
N GLN A 14 -39.25 1.82 -10.47
CA GLN A 14 -39.67 3.17 -10.06
C GLN A 14 -39.78 3.33 -8.53
N GLU A 15 -40.18 2.31 -7.82
CA GLU A 15 -40.31 2.34 -6.35
C GLU A 15 -38.98 2.66 -5.66
N ASN A 16 -37.87 2.09 -6.16
CA ASN A 16 -36.54 2.35 -5.63
C ASN A 16 -36.02 3.74 -6.00
N GLU A 17 -36.36 4.27 -7.18
CA GLU A 17 -36.10 5.65 -7.54
C GLU A 17 -36.79 6.63 -6.59
N GLU A 18 -38.09 6.40 -6.30
CA GLU A 18 -38.89 7.21 -5.38
C GLU A 18 -38.33 7.16 -3.96
N PHE A 19 -37.97 5.97 -3.48
CA PHE A 19 -37.35 5.80 -2.17
C PHE A 19 -36.01 6.53 -2.05
N ILE A 20 -35.14 6.47 -3.05
CA ILE A 20 -33.87 7.26 -3.06
C ILE A 20 -34.16 8.76 -3.02
N LYS A 21 -35.16 9.23 -3.79
CA LYS A 21 -35.54 10.65 -3.78
C LYS A 21 -36.06 11.07 -2.40
N GLU A 22 -36.85 10.24 -1.75
CA GLU A 22 -37.36 10.51 -0.41
C GLU A 22 -36.22 10.62 0.62
N VAL A 23 -35.33 9.63 0.63
CA VAL A 23 -34.14 9.60 1.53
C VAL A 23 -33.25 10.83 1.30
N LEU A 24 -32.92 11.14 0.04
CA LEU A 24 -32.09 12.29 -0.31
C LEU A 24 -32.75 13.62 0.07
N ASN A 25 -34.05 13.77 -0.19
CA ASN A 25 -34.77 14.99 0.15
C ASN A 25 -34.88 15.20 1.66
N ASN A 26 -35.10 14.14 2.43
CA ASN A 26 -35.11 14.20 3.90
C ASN A 26 -33.76 14.63 4.46
N TRP A 27 -32.64 14.22 3.83
CA TRP A 27 -31.30 14.62 4.25
C TRP A 27 -30.88 16.00 3.74
N LEU A 28 -31.25 16.35 2.49
CA LEU A 28 -31.02 17.69 1.93
C LEU A 28 -31.66 18.79 2.77
N LEU A 29 -32.83 18.50 3.37
CA LEU A 29 -33.56 19.47 4.21
C LEU A 29 -33.02 19.58 5.63
N LYS A 30 -32.36 18.54 6.16
CA LYS A 30 -31.88 18.46 7.54
C LYS A 30 -30.43 18.86 7.76
N VAL A 31 -29.63 18.88 6.69
CA VAL A 31 -28.15 18.98 6.76
C VAL A 31 -27.64 20.22 6.05
N GLU A 32 -26.86 21.05 6.77
CA GLU A 32 -26.13 22.15 6.14
C GLU A 32 -25.15 21.60 5.08
N ASN A 33 -25.18 22.18 3.85
CA ASN A 33 -24.47 21.68 2.67
C ASN A 33 -24.88 20.28 2.18
N GLY A 34 -26.03 19.76 2.60
CA GLY A 34 -26.51 18.42 2.23
C GLY A 34 -26.53 18.17 0.73
N GLY A 35 -26.80 19.19 -0.10
CA GLY A 35 -26.74 19.09 -1.57
C GLY A 35 -25.36 18.68 -2.10
N ASN A 36 -24.28 19.23 -1.57
CA ASN A 36 -22.93 18.89 -1.98
C ASN A 36 -22.55 17.48 -1.51
N ILE A 37 -22.97 17.12 -0.29
CA ILE A 37 -22.71 15.78 0.27
C ILE A 37 -23.45 14.72 -0.55
N ALA A 38 -24.72 14.95 -0.87
CA ALA A 38 -25.51 14.06 -1.72
C ALA A 38 -24.88 13.91 -3.12
N GLN A 39 -24.39 15.03 -3.70
CA GLN A 39 -23.74 14.96 -5.01
C GLN A 39 -22.46 14.13 -4.98
N LYS A 40 -21.64 14.20 -3.91
CA LYS A 40 -20.49 13.31 -3.72
C LYS A 40 -20.91 11.84 -3.76
N GLY A 41 -21.96 11.48 -3.03
CA GLY A 41 -22.49 10.11 -3.00
C GLY A 41 -22.97 9.65 -4.38
N VAL A 42 -23.67 10.50 -5.09
CA VAL A 42 -24.13 10.25 -6.47
C VAL A 42 -22.97 10.07 -7.44
N ASP A 43 -21.93 10.89 -7.32
CA ASP A 43 -20.74 10.80 -8.17
C ASP A 43 -19.99 9.48 -7.93
N ILE A 44 -19.84 9.07 -6.67
CA ILE A 44 -19.27 7.75 -6.30
C ILE A 44 -20.11 6.62 -6.87
N ALA A 45 -21.43 6.67 -6.69
CA ALA A 45 -22.38 5.68 -7.23
C ALA A 45 -22.34 5.62 -8.77
N THR A 46 -22.21 6.76 -9.43
CA THR A 46 -22.11 6.87 -10.90
C THR A 46 -20.84 6.21 -11.44
N ILE A 47 -19.71 6.27 -10.71
CA ILE A 47 -18.48 5.55 -11.08
C ILE A 47 -18.75 4.04 -11.18
N LEU A 48 -19.61 3.51 -10.32
CA LEU A 48 -19.95 2.08 -10.28
C LEU A 48 -21.11 1.68 -11.19
N SER A 49 -21.81 2.63 -11.81
CA SER A 49 -22.99 2.33 -12.67
C SER A 49 -22.72 1.31 -13.80
N PRO A 50 -21.51 1.27 -14.44
CA PRO A 50 -21.24 0.25 -15.46
C PRO A 50 -21.20 -1.19 -14.93
N LEU A 51 -20.99 -1.36 -13.61
CA LEU A 51 -20.90 -2.67 -12.96
C LEU A 51 -22.25 -3.31 -12.69
N LYS A 52 -23.35 -2.56 -12.72
CA LYS A 52 -24.73 -3.02 -12.44
C LYS A 52 -24.79 -3.87 -11.16
N LEU A 53 -24.22 -3.37 -10.08
CA LEU A 53 -24.21 -4.01 -8.76
C LEU A 53 -25.62 -4.02 -8.14
N ASP A 54 -25.75 -4.63 -6.97
CA ASP A 54 -27.01 -4.62 -6.22
C ASP A 54 -27.36 -3.22 -5.68
N LEU A 55 -28.62 -3.04 -5.31
CA LEU A 55 -29.16 -1.79 -4.83
C LEU A 55 -28.52 -1.33 -3.53
N ASP A 56 -28.21 -2.28 -2.61
CA ASP A 56 -27.54 -1.99 -1.33
C ASP A 56 -26.18 -1.31 -1.52
N THR A 57 -25.44 -1.71 -2.56
CA THR A 57 -24.15 -1.09 -2.92
C THR A 57 -24.33 0.38 -3.34
N TYR A 58 -25.34 0.69 -4.13
CA TYR A 58 -25.61 2.07 -4.54
C TYR A 58 -26.09 2.93 -3.37
N PHE A 59 -26.94 2.38 -2.49
CA PHE A 59 -27.31 3.06 -1.25
C PHE A 59 -26.09 3.31 -0.36
N ALA A 60 -25.20 2.32 -0.21
CA ALA A 60 -23.98 2.51 0.56
C ALA A 60 -23.10 3.67 -0.01
N CYS A 61 -23.00 3.79 -1.34
CA CYS A 61 -22.30 4.92 -1.95
C CYS A 61 -22.94 6.27 -1.62
N LEU A 62 -24.28 6.34 -1.60
CA LEU A 62 -25.00 7.56 -1.26
C LEU A 62 -24.86 7.93 0.21
N LEU A 63 -24.89 6.95 1.11
CA LEU A 63 -24.79 7.11 2.55
C LEU A 63 -23.38 7.48 3.02
N LEU A 64 -22.36 6.94 2.39
CA LEU A 64 -20.97 7.03 2.81
C LEU A 64 -20.48 8.47 3.11
N PRO A 65 -20.72 9.48 2.26
CA PRO A 65 -20.31 10.85 2.56
C PRO A 65 -21.03 11.45 3.78
N PHE A 66 -22.30 11.10 4.00
CA PHE A 66 -23.08 11.61 5.15
C PHE A 66 -22.58 11.01 6.48
N VAL A 67 -22.30 9.70 6.49
CA VAL A 67 -21.76 9.01 7.68
C VAL A 67 -20.35 9.53 8.00
N ARG A 68 -19.50 9.77 7.00
CA ARG A 68 -18.14 10.34 7.20
C ARG A 68 -18.16 11.74 7.80
N GLU A 69 -19.15 12.56 7.46
CA GLU A 69 -19.29 13.91 8.00
C GLU A 69 -20.07 13.92 9.34
N GLY A 70 -20.46 12.75 9.88
CA GLY A 70 -21.22 12.64 11.12
C GLY A 70 -22.63 13.24 11.01
N LYS A 71 -23.18 13.31 9.80
CA LYS A 71 -24.44 13.99 9.48
C LYS A 71 -25.53 13.01 9.05
N CYS A 72 -25.41 11.73 9.41
CA CYS A 72 -26.37 10.69 9.09
C CYS A 72 -27.37 10.55 10.25
N ASP A 73 -28.53 11.20 10.15
CA ASP A 73 -29.64 11.08 11.09
C ASP A 73 -30.80 10.36 10.39
N ILE A 74 -30.88 9.05 10.61
CA ILE A 74 -31.85 8.15 9.96
C ILE A 74 -32.85 7.71 11.01
N ASP A 75 -34.14 7.70 10.68
CA ASP A 75 -35.19 7.13 11.52
C ASP A 75 -35.12 5.59 11.55
N ASP A 76 -35.54 4.98 12.65
CA ASP A 76 -35.49 3.52 12.89
C ASP A 76 -36.12 2.69 11.75
N ALA A 77 -37.16 3.21 11.09
CA ALA A 77 -37.85 2.51 10.00
C ALA A 77 -37.01 2.49 8.71
N THR A 78 -36.33 3.58 8.41
CA THR A 78 -35.40 3.72 7.26
C THR A 78 -34.10 2.98 7.53
N GLU A 79 -33.57 3.04 8.78
CA GLU A 79 -32.39 2.30 9.20
C GLU A 79 -32.56 0.78 8.96
N LYS A 80 -33.69 0.22 9.35
CA LYS A 80 -34.03 -1.19 9.13
C LYS A 80 -34.05 -1.58 7.65
N LYS A 81 -34.51 -0.69 6.76
CA LYS A 81 -34.51 -0.94 5.31
C LYS A 81 -33.11 -0.84 4.71
N LEU A 82 -32.24 -0.05 5.30
CA LEU A 82 -30.88 0.23 4.84
C LEU A 82 -29.80 -0.53 5.63
N GLU A 83 -30.17 -1.47 6.50
CA GLU A 83 -29.24 -2.19 7.39
C GLU A 83 -28.04 -2.79 6.61
N ASN A 84 -28.30 -3.47 5.50
CA ASN A 84 -27.23 -4.04 4.67
C ASN A 84 -26.31 -2.94 4.09
N SER A 85 -26.89 -1.83 3.67
CA SER A 85 -26.16 -0.71 3.09
C SER A 85 -25.31 0.00 4.17
N LEU A 86 -25.82 0.17 5.38
CA LEU A 86 -25.10 0.74 6.53
C LEU A 86 -23.95 -0.18 6.95
N ASN A 87 -24.15 -1.49 7.02
CA ASN A 87 -23.10 -2.45 7.30
C ASN A 87 -21.97 -2.37 6.27
N LEU A 88 -22.27 -2.13 4.99
CA LEU A 88 -21.27 -1.90 3.96
C LEU A 88 -20.53 -0.58 4.20
N VAL A 89 -21.23 0.50 4.56
CA VAL A 89 -20.62 1.80 4.87
C VAL A 89 -19.66 1.69 6.05
N ASP A 90 -20.07 1.06 7.14
CA ASP A 90 -19.23 0.84 8.33
C ASP A 90 -17.98 0.03 7.98
N ALA A 91 -18.13 -1.02 7.17
CA ALA A 91 -17.00 -1.80 6.71
C ALA A 91 -16.03 -0.96 5.83
N VAL A 92 -16.55 -0.07 4.96
CA VAL A 92 -15.73 0.85 4.14
C VAL A 92 -14.99 1.85 5.02
N ILE A 93 -15.64 2.41 6.05
CA ILE A 93 -15.01 3.36 6.98
C ILE A 93 -13.90 2.68 7.77
N ASN A 94 -14.13 1.47 8.27
CA ASN A 94 -13.16 0.70 9.04
C ASN A 94 -11.89 0.37 8.25
N ILE A 95 -11.96 0.20 6.93
CA ILE A 95 -10.79 -0.05 6.08
C ILE A 95 -10.14 1.22 5.53
N SER A 96 -10.69 2.40 5.82
CA SER A 96 -10.24 3.67 5.22
C SER A 96 -9.13 4.36 5.97
N ASN A 97 -8.91 4.01 7.24
CA ASN A 97 -7.97 4.69 8.11
C ASN A 97 -6.66 3.89 8.15
N PHE A 98 -5.74 4.23 7.24
CA PHE A 98 -4.36 3.75 7.32
C PHE A 98 -3.56 4.67 8.23
N ASP A 99 -2.95 4.11 9.27
CA ASP A 99 -2.00 4.82 10.12
C ASP A 99 -0.60 4.28 9.85
N TYR A 100 0.26 5.11 9.27
CA TYR A 100 1.66 4.79 8.96
C TYR A 100 2.62 5.12 10.12
N SER A 101 2.11 5.26 11.33
CA SER A 101 2.93 5.59 12.50
C SER A 101 3.92 4.49 12.87
N SER A 102 3.67 3.24 12.47
CA SER A 102 4.60 2.12 12.63
C SER A 102 4.29 0.98 11.65
N ASP A 103 5.30 0.20 11.26
CA ASP A 103 5.17 -0.98 10.38
C ASP A 103 4.11 -2.00 10.89
N GLN A 104 3.90 -2.08 12.20
CA GLN A 104 2.92 -3.00 12.80
C GLN A 104 1.48 -2.52 12.60
N VAL A 105 1.23 -1.22 12.75
CA VAL A 105 -0.11 -0.63 12.55
C VAL A 105 -0.48 -0.69 11.08
N GLU A 106 0.49 -0.45 10.18
CA GLU A 106 0.33 -0.59 8.74
C GLU A 106 -0.03 -2.04 8.37
N MET A 107 0.65 -3.04 8.97
CA MET A 107 0.37 -4.46 8.73
C MET A 107 -1.03 -4.86 9.19
N GLU A 108 -1.45 -4.43 10.38
CA GLU A 108 -2.78 -4.73 10.92
C GLU A 108 -3.88 -4.10 10.07
N SER A 109 -3.68 -2.87 9.62
CA SER A 109 -4.59 -2.17 8.71
C SER A 109 -4.74 -2.89 7.36
N LEU A 110 -3.63 -3.32 6.75
CA LEU A 110 -3.64 -4.10 5.50
C LEU A 110 -4.34 -5.47 5.68
N ARG A 111 -4.09 -6.17 6.79
CA ARG A 111 -4.78 -7.42 7.11
C ARG A 111 -6.28 -7.23 7.27
N ASN A 112 -6.70 -6.23 8.02
CA ASN A 112 -8.11 -5.91 8.22
C ASN A 112 -8.80 -5.58 6.91
N MET A 113 -8.12 -4.85 6.02
CA MET A 113 -8.61 -4.59 4.67
C MET A 113 -8.79 -5.88 3.85
N LEU A 114 -7.78 -6.76 3.84
CA LEU A 114 -7.87 -8.04 3.13
C LEU A 114 -8.95 -8.96 3.71
N LEU A 115 -9.13 -8.97 5.04
CA LEU A 115 -10.20 -9.70 5.70
C LEU A 115 -11.58 -9.15 5.32
N ALA A 116 -11.74 -7.83 5.24
CA ALA A 116 -12.97 -7.20 4.81
C ALA A 116 -13.32 -7.57 3.36
N ILE A 117 -12.31 -7.57 2.45
CA ILE A 117 -12.47 -8.02 1.06
C ILE A 117 -12.87 -9.49 1.00
N ALA A 118 -12.29 -10.34 1.84
CA ALA A 118 -12.62 -11.76 1.90
C ALA A 118 -14.05 -12.03 2.41
N LYS A 119 -14.60 -11.15 3.25
CA LYS A 119 -15.99 -11.21 3.73
C LYS A 119 -16.97 -10.69 2.68
N ASP A 120 -16.73 -9.51 2.15
CA ASP A 120 -17.58 -8.88 1.14
C ASP A 120 -16.76 -7.98 0.21
N ILE A 121 -16.62 -8.40 -1.04
CA ILE A 121 -15.84 -7.66 -2.03
C ILE A 121 -16.42 -6.28 -2.37
N ARG A 122 -17.75 -6.09 -2.17
CA ARG A 122 -18.41 -4.82 -2.44
C ARG A 122 -17.79 -3.68 -1.63
N VAL A 123 -17.33 -3.98 -0.40
CA VAL A 123 -16.62 -3.02 0.47
C VAL A 123 -15.43 -2.40 -0.26
N MET A 124 -14.63 -3.23 -0.93
CA MET A 124 -13.47 -2.72 -1.68
C MET A 124 -13.86 -2.02 -2.98
N ILE A 125 -14.90 -2.49 -3.66
CA ILE A 125 -15.41 -1.85 -4.88
C ILE A 125 -15.88 -0.42 -4.56
N ILE A 126 -16.67 -0.24 -3.47
CA ILE A 126 -17.10 1.08 -2.99
C ILE A 126 -15.89 1.95 -2.62
N ARG A 127 -14.93 1.39 -1.87
CA ARG A 127 -13.72 2.13 -1.48
C ARG A 127 -12.90 2.58 -2.69
N LEU A 128 -12.72 1.75 -3.70
CA LEU A 128 -12.02 2.11 -4.93
C LEU A 128 -12.74 3.22 -5.71
N ALA A 129 -14.06 3.21 -5.74
CA ALA A 129 -14.84 4.28 -6.35
C ALA A 129 -14.72 5.59 -5.57
N GLU A 130 -14.73 5.54 -4.24
CA GLU A 130 -14.49 6.71 -3.38
C GLU A 130 -13.08 7.28 -3.59
N VAL A 131 -12.05 6.42 -3.61
CA VAL A 131 -10.65 6.83 -3.88
C VAL A 131 -10.53 7.48 -5.26
N LEU A 132 -11.19 6.93 -6.27
CA LEU A 132 -11.21 7.52 -7.61
C LEU A 132 -11.91 8.89 -7.63
N TYR A 133 -13.03 9.02 -6.92
CA TYR A 133 -13.69 10.31 -6.73
C TYR A 133 -12.76 11.34 -6.08
N LEU A 134 -12.09 10.97 -4.98
CA LEU A 134 -11.14 11.85 -4.27
C LEU A 134 -9.94 12.22 -5.17
N ALA A 135 -9.41 11.27 -5.94
CA ALA A 135 -8.30 11.52 -6.87
C ALA A 135 -8.68 12.52 -7.98
N ARG A 136 -9.92 12.46 -8.51
CA ARG A 136 -10.45 13.44 -9.47
C ARG A 136 -10.53 14.84 -8.88
N HIS A 137 -10.77 14.95 -7.57
CA HIS A 137 -10.93 16.22 -6.82
C HIS A 137 -9.71 16.55 -5.95
N SER A 138 -8.56 15.92 -6.22
CA SER A 138 -7.35 16.09 -5.40
C SER A 138 -6.82 17.53 -5.32
N LYS A 139 -7.19 18.39 -6.27
CA LYS A 139 -6.86 19.83 -6.26
C LYS A 139 -7.60 20.63 -5.18
N ASP A 140 -8.76 20.12 -4.74
CA ASP A 140 -9.61 20.75 -3.73
C ASP A 140 -9.24 20.30 -2.31
N LEU A 141 -8.31 19.30 -2.20
CA LEU A 141 -7.80 18.78 -0.96
C LEU A 141 -6.59 19.57 -0.47
N GLU A 142 -6.38 19.57 0.84
CA GLU A 142 -5.13 20.05 1.43
C GLU A 142 -3.94 19.24 0.87
N LYS A 143 -2.81 19.90 0.62
CA LYS A 143 -1.67 19.27 -0.06
C LYS A 143 -1.18 18.00 0.66
N SER A 144 -1.11 18.02 1.99
CA SER A 144 -0.73 16.85 2.82
C SER A 144 -1.65 15.66 2.59
N VAL A 145 -2.96 15.89 2.52
CA VAL A 145 -4.00 14.88 2.28
C VAL A 145 -3.90 14.35 0.84
N ALA A 146 -3.68 15.23 -0.13
CA ALA A 146 -3.51 14.85 -1.53
C ALA A 146 -2.24 14.01 -1.75
N ASP A 147 -1.10 14.40 -1.14
CA ASP A 147 0.16 13.65 -1.21
C ASP A 147 -0.03 12.23 -0.65
N HIS A 148 -0.70 12.11 0.49
CA HIS A 148 -1.02 10.83 1.12
C HIS A 148 -1.94 9.96 0.24
N LEU A 149 -3.04 10.53 -0.25
CA LEU A 149 -3.96 9.83 -1.16
C LEU A 149 -3.25 9.28 -2.40
N HIS A 150 -2.41 10.10 -3.05
CA HIS A 150 -1.68 9.67 -4.24
C HIS A 150 -0.60 8.62 -3.95
N PHE A 151 -0.01 8.66 -2.75
CA PHE A 151 0.88 7.61 -2.27
C PHE A 151 0.12 6.28 -2.10
N GLU A 152 -1.04 6.28 -1.42
CA GLU A 152 -1.89 5.10 -1.25
C GLU A 152 -2.38 4.53 -2.59
N ILE A 153 -2.77 5.40 -3.52
CA ILE A 153 -3.17 4.99 -4.88
C ILE A 153 -2.06 4.16 -5.53
N LYS A 154 -0.81 4.63 -5.46
CA LYS A 154 0.33 3.96 -6.07
C LYS A 154 0.68 2.64 -5.37
N GLN A 155 0.64 2.62 -4.04
CA GLN A 155 1.13 1.49 -3.25
C GLN A 155 0.08 0.40 -3.05
N ILE A 156 -1.20 0.76 -2.92
CA ILE A 156 -2.27 -0.13 -2.46
C ILE A 156 -3.43 -0.20 -3.47
N TYR A 157 -4.08 0.93 -3.77
CA TYR A 157 -5.36 0.88 -4.49
C TYR A 157 -5.23 0.51 -5.96
N SER A 158 -4.20 0.98 -6.68
CA SER A 158 -3.96 0.60 -8.07
C SER A 158 -3.58 -0.89 -8.21
N PRO A 159 -2.68 -1.46 -7.40
CA PRO A 159 -2.44 -2.91 -7.35
C PRO A 159 -3.68 -3.72 -7.03
N LEU A 160 -4.48 -3.32 -6.05
CA LEU A 160 -5.73 -4.01 -5.70
C LEU A 160 -6.77 -3.96 -6.82
N ALA A 161 -6.99 -2.79 -7.44
CA ALA A 161 -7.87 -2.66 -8.59
C ALA A 161 -7.41 -3.57 -9.75
N SER A 162 -6.10 -3.72 -9.94
CA SER A 162 -5.52 -4.63 -10.92
C SER A 162 -5.82 -6.10 -10.62
N ARG A 163 -5.65 -6.53 -9.36
CA ARG A 163 -5.92 -7.91 -8.93
C ARG A 163 -7.41 -8.26 -8.98
N LEU A 164 -8.26 -7.29 -8.65
CA LEU A 164 -9.70 -7.44 -8.77
C LEU A 164 -10.18 -7.35 -10.23
N GLY A 165 -9.29 -7.04 -11.17
CA GLY A 165 -9.61 -6.92 -12.59
C GLY A 165 -10.43 -5.69 -12.95
N LEU A 166 -10.54 -4.68 -12.06
CA LEU A 166 -11.25 -3.43 -12.27
C LEU A 166 -10.41 -2.48 -13.13
N SER A 167 -10.24 -2.87 -14.42
CA SER A 167 -9.29 -2.21 -15.34
C SER A 167 -9.59 -0.75 -15.58
N PHE A 168 -10.86 -0.36 -15.61
CA PHE A 168 -11.26 1.04 -15.81
C PHE A 168 -10.87 1.93 -14.62
N ILE A 169 -11.11 1.46 -13.37
CA ILE A 169 -10.69 2.21 -12.15
C ILE A 169 -9.16 2.28 -12.08
N LYS A 170 -8.48 1.14 -12.24
CA LYS A 170 -7.01 1.08 -12.22
C LYS A 170 -6.38 2.06 -13.19
N SER A 171 -6.84 2.08 -14.44
CA SER A 171 -6.25 2.88 -15.49
C SER A 171 -6.41 4.36 -15.22
N GLU A 172 -7.58 4.79 -14.76
CA GLU A 172 -7.84 6.18 -14.42
C GLU A 172 -7.08 6.62 -13.15
N LEU A 173 -7.03 5.79 -12.11
CA LEU A 173 -6.22 6.05 -10.92
C LEU A 173 -4.74 6.26 -11.29
N ASN A 174 -4.19 5.42 -12.18
CA ASN A 174 -2.83 5.57 -12.64
C ASN A 174 -2.61 6.84 -13.47
N ASP A 175 -3.56 7.21 -14.32
CA ASP A 175 -3.49 8.45 -15.12
C ASP A 175 -3.52 9.69 -14.22
N LEU A 176 -4.42 9.72 -13.22
CA LEU A 176 -4.50 10.80 -12.23
C LEU A 176 -3.24 10.88 -11.37
N ASN A 177 -2.70 9.73 -10.98
CA ASN A 177 -1.47 9.66 -10.19
C ASN A 177 -0.25 10.15 -10.98
N LEU A 178 -0.14 9.78 -12.26
CA LEU A 178 0.89 10.30 -13.16
C LEU A 178 0.74 11.83 -13.35
N TYR A 179 -0.49 12.31 -13.52
CA TYR A 179 -0.76 13.74 -13.63
C TYR A 179 -0.36 14.51 -12.37
N TYR A 180 -0.59 13.92 -11.18
CA TYR A 180 -0.24 14.53 -9.90
C TYR A 180 1.28 14.67 -9.72
N TYR A 181 2.03 13.58 -9.87
CA TYR A 181 3.48 13.59 -9.65
C TYR A 181 4.28 14.17 -10.82
N LYS A 182 3.79 14.05 -12.07
CA LYS A 182 4.51 14.43 -13.29
C LYS A 182 3.61 15.14 -14.29
N PRO A 183 3.05 16.32 -13.93
CA PRO A 183 2.06 17.02 -14.74
C PRO A 183 2.60 17.48 -16.11
N VAL A 184 3.89 17.78 -16.21
CA VAL A 184 4.52 18.23 -17.46
C VAL A 184 4.61 17.08 -18.45
N GLU A 185 5.14 15.93 -18.00
CA GLU A 185 5.26 14.73 -18.82
C GLU A 185 3.88 14.20 -19.25
N TYR A 186 2.92 14.19 -18.34
CA TYR A 186 1.55 13.79 -18.64
C TYR A 186 0.93 14.66 -19.75
N LYS A 187 1.01 16.00 -19.61
CA LYS A 187 0.47 16.95 -20.61
C LYS A 187 1.19 16.83 -21.96
N LYS A 188 2.52 16.62 -21.96
CA LYS A 188 3.30 16.39 -23.17
C LYS A 188 2.83 15.14 -23.90
N LEU A 189 2.71 14.01 -23.19
CA LEU A 189 2.24 12.75 -23.77
C LEU A 189 0.79 12.86 -24.25
N LEU A 190 -0.09 13.48 -23.47
CA LEU A 190 -1.48 13.70 -23.84
C LEU A 190 -1.59 14.48 -25.16
N LYS A 191 -0.77 15.53 -25.33
CA LYS A 191 -0.74 16.32 -26.57
C LYS A 191 -0.26 15.48 -27.75
N GLN A 192 0.82 14.72 -27.59
CA GLN A 192 1.35 13.83 -28.61
C GLN A 192 0.33 12.77 -29.04
N VAL A 193 -0.30 12.07 -28.07
CA VAL A 193 -1.36 11.09 -28.34
C VAL A 193 -2.55 11.70 -29.04
N ALA A 194 -2.95 12.94 -28.68
CA ALA A 194 -4.03 13.64 -29.33
C ALA A 194 -3.69 14.06 -30.78
N GLU A 195 -2.45 14.39 -31.08
CA GLU A 195 -1.96 14.69 -32.42
C GLU A 195 -1.93 13.42 -33.28
N ASP A 196 -1.36 12.32 -32.75
CA ASP A 196 -1.31 11.03 -33.44
C ASP A 196 -2.73 10.46 -33.68
N SER A 197 -3.62 10.60 -32.69
CA SER A 197 -5.03 10.17 -32.83
C SER A 197 -5.79 10.98 -33.87
N ARG A 198 -5.47 12.27 -34.06
CA ARG A 198 -6.07 13.09 -35.13
C ARG A 198 -5.57 12.66 -36.50
N ASN A 199 -4.27 12.45 -36.64
CA ASN A 199 -3.65 12.02 -37.89
C ASN A 199 -4.08 10.60 -38.29
N GLY A 200 -4.26 9.69 -37.32
CA GLY A 200 -4.69 8.30 -37.55
C GLY A 200 -6.22 8.08 -37.48
N GLY A 201 -6.99 9.10 -37.09
CA GLY A 201 -8.42 8.94 -36.80
C GLY A 201 -9.26 8.50 -38.00
N GLU A 202 -8.99 9.04 -39.19
CA GLU A 202 -9.65 8.65 -40.43
C GLU A 202 -9.30 7.22 -40.83
N ARG A 203 -8.04 6.81 -40.64
CA ARG A 203 -7.57 5.45 -40.89
C ARG A 203 -8.28 4.46 -39.96
N ILE A 204 -8.36 4.77 -38.65
CA ILE A 204 -9.07 3.93 -37.69
C ILE A 204 -10.54 3.83 -38.04
N ALA A 205 -11.20 4.93 -38.38
CA ALA A 205 -12.60 4.94 -38.77
C ALA A 205 -12.86 4.09 -40.02
N ARG A 206 -12.04 4.21 -41.07
CA ARG A 206 -12.12 3.38 -42.28
C ARG A 206 -11.91 1.89 -41.95
N THR A 207 -10.94 1.56 -41.11
CA THR A 207 -10.66 0.18 -40.73
C THR A 207 -11.78 -0.41 -39.88
N VAL A 208 -12.37 0.38 -38.98
CA VAL A 208 -13.57 -0.02 -38.19
C VAL A 208 -14.74 -0.34 -39.12
N GLU A 209 -15.02 0.50 -40.10
CA GLU A 209 -16.11 0.24 -41.07
C GLU A 209 -15.81 -1.01 -41.92
N LYS A 210 -14.56 -1.23 -42.33
CA LYS A 210 -14.17 -2.44 -43.04
C LYS A 210 -14.33 -3.70 -42.20
N ILE A 211 -13.94 -3.66 -40.92
CA ILE A 211 -14.15 -4.80 -39.99
C ILE A 211 -15.64 -5.02 -39.74
N LYS A 212 -16.47 -3.98 -39.67
CA LYS A 212 -17.92 -4.15 -39.58
C LYS A 212 -18.52 -4.81 -40.82
N SER A 213 -18.00 -4.52 -42.03
CA SER A 213 -18.39 -5.21 -43.25
C SER A 213 -18.03 -6.71 -43.17
N ILE A 214 -16.81 -7.03 -42.70
CA ILE A 214 -16.38 -8.42 -42.46
C ILE A 214 -17.31 -9.15 -41.48
N LEU A 215 -17.67 -8.49 -40.36
CA LEU A 215 -18.63 -9.07 -39.41
C LEU A 215 -19.99 -9.36 -40.05
N ALA A 216 -20.48 -8.46 -40.91
CA ALA A 216 -21.74 -8.61 -41.64
C ALA A 216 -21.65 -9.77 -42.66
N GLU A 217 -20.57 -9.88 -43.43
CA GLU A 217 -20.32 -10.97 -44.39
C GLU A 217 -20.28 -12.34 -43.70
N LEU A 218 -19.66 -12.42 -42.52
CA LEU A 218 -19.62 -13.62 -41.70
C LEU A 218 -20.93 -13.89 -40.94
N ASN A 219 -21.94 -13.00 -41.07
CA ASN A 219 -23.18 -13.04 -40.30
C ASN A 219 -23.00 -13.12 -38.79
N ILE A 220 -21.95 -12.43 -38.27
CA ILE A 220 -21.63 -12.37 -36.85
C ILE A 220 -22.17 -11.05 -36.27
N LYS A 221 -23.03 -11.13 -35.25
CA LYS A 221 -23.56 -9.97 -34.51
C LYS A 221 -22.49 -9.47 -33.54
N GLY A 222 -21.51 -8.73 -34.05
CA GLY A 222 -20.41 -8.16 -33.29
C GLY A 222 -20.42 -6.64 -33.24
N ASP A 223 -19.57 -6.07 -32.40
CA ASP A 223 -19.32 -4.62 -32.31
C ASP A 223 -17.80 -4.35 -32.56
N CYS A 224 -17.51 -3.19 -33.13
CA CYS A 224 -16.16 -2.80 -33.47
C CYS A 224 -15.95 -1.30 -33.26
N TYR A 225 -14.90 -0.93 -32.50
CA TYR A 225 -14.56 0.47 -32.23
C TYR A 225 -13.08 0.67 -31.98
N GLY A 226 -12.63 1.91 -32.25
CA GLY A 226 -11.26 2.34 -31.93
C GLY A 226 -11.09 2.61 -30.44
N ARG A 227 -9.92 2.25 -29.87
CA ARG A 227 -9.54 2.52 -28.49
C ARG A 227 -8.19 3.23 -28.42
N VAL A 228 -8.13 4.30 -27.65
CA VAL A 228 -6.88 4.98 -27.29
C VAL A 228 -6.36 4.40 -25.96
N LYS A 229 -5.07 4.19 -25.87
CA LYS A 229 -4.42 3.65 -24.69
C LYS A 229 -4.26 4.73 -23.61
N HIS A 230 -4.36 4.34 -22.34
CA HIS A 230 -4.15 5.22 -21.19
C HIS A 230 -2.71 5.77 -21.16
N ILE A 231 -2.58 7.06 -20.80
CA ILE A 231 -1.32 7.80 -20.79
C ILE A 231 -0.30 7.20 -19.83
N SER A 232 -0.73 6.78 -18.64
CA SER A 232 0.12 6.10 -17.66
C SER A 232 0.72 4.80 -18.19
N SER A 233 -0.07 4.02 -18.95
CA SER A 233 0.42 2.80 -19.57
C SER A 233 1.46 3.06 -20.67
N LEU A 234 1.32 4.15 -21.40
CA LEU A 234 2.30 4.60 -22.39
C LEU A 234 3.58 5.08 -21.70
N TYR A 235 3.43 5.91 -20.67
CA TYR A 235 4.55 6.41 -19.88
C TYR A 235 5.42 5.29 -19.32
N ASN A 236 4.81 4.27 -18.71
CA ASN A 236 5.53 3.12 -18.16
C ASN A 236 6.29 2.34 -19.27
N LYS A 237 5.67 2.11 -20.44
CA LYS A 237 6.34 1.45 -21.57
C LYS A 237 7.54 2.23 -22.12
N LEU A 238 7.45 3.57 -22.12
CA LEU A 238 8.55 4.43 -22.55
C LEU A 238 9.72 4.35 -21.57
N GLN A 239 9.43 4.33 -20.25
CA GLN A 239 10.46 4.28 -19.20
C GLN A 239 11.13 2.90 -19.10
N GLU A 240 10.33 1.80 -19.07
CA GLU A 240 10.85 0.44 -18.83
C GLU A 240 11.67 -0.11 -20.01
N LYS A 241 11.36 0.31 -21.23
CA LYS A 241 11.97 -0.29 -22.46
C LYS A 241 12.85 0.67 -23.24
N ASN A 242 13.13 1.88 -22.73
CA ASN A 242 13.88 2.93 -23.44
C ASN A 242 13.41 3.12 -24.91
N LYS A 243 12.08 2.96 -25.14
CA LYS A 243 11.47 3.03 -26.47
C LYS A 243 11.06 4.46 -26.78
N THR A 244 11.12 4.81 -28.07
CA THR A 244 10.49 6.05 -28.56
C THR A 244 9.01 5.81 -28.86
N LEU A 245 8.21 6.88 -28.90
CA LEU A 245 6.77 6.78 -29.19
C LEU A 245 6.51 6.07 -30.54
N SER A 246 7.33 6.32 -31.55
CA SER A 246 7.26 5.69 -32.87
C SER A 246 7.48 4.17 -32.85
N GLN A 247 8.04 3.62 -31.79
CA GLN A 247 8.23 2.18 -31.59
C GLN A 247 7.10 1.51 -30.82
N ILE A 248 6.09 2.30 -30.39
CA ILE A 248 4.91 1.82 -29.65
C ILE A 248 3.74 1.71 -30.63
N PHE A 249 3.54 0.52 -31.21
CA PHE A 249 2.51 0.24 -32.21
C PHE A 249 1.07 0.12 -31.65
N ASP A 250 0.90 0.20 -30.32
CA ASP A 250 -0.37 0.03 -29.62
C ASP A 250 -0.91 1.33 -28.99
N LEU A 251 -0.56 2.48 -29.57
CA LEU A 251 -1.09 3.80 -29.19
C LEU A 251 -2.61 3.86 -29.40
N CYS A 252 -3.02 3.44 -30.61
CA CYS A 252 -4.40 3.27 -30.98
C CYS A 252 -4.61 1.80 -31.39
N ALA A 253 -5.64 1.19 -30.89
CA ALA A 253 -6.00 -0.18 -31.20
C ALA A 253 -7.47 -0.26 -31.62
N ILE A 254 -7.81 -1.27 -32.41
CA ILE A 254 -9.20 -1.59 -32.69
C ILE A 254 -9.64 -2.73 -31.78
N ARG A 255 -10.82 -2.59 -31.20
CA ARG A 255 -11.45 -3.65 -30.41
C ARG A 255 -12.64 -4.19 -31.16
N VAL A 256 -12.66 -5.53 -31.30
CA VAL A 256 -13.75 -6.27 -31.91
C VAL A 256 -14.37 -7.18 -30.86
N LEU A 257 -15.69 -7.05 -30.69
CA LEU A 257 -16.48 -7.85 -29.74
C LEU A 257 -17.40 -8.78 -30.53
N VAL A 258 -17.37 -10.07 -30.18
CA VAL A 258 -18.15 -11.10 -30.86
C VAL A 258 -18.90 -11.99 -29.88
N PRO A 259 -19.93 -12.76 -30.29
CA PRO A 259 -20.73 -13.57 -29.36
C PRO A 259 -19.99 -14.80 -28.81
N SER A 260 -19.19 -15.50 -29.62
CA SER A 260 -18.57 -16.77 -29.22
C SER A 260 -17.06 -16.84 -29.45
N LYS A 261 -16.41 -17.79 -28.79
CA LYS A 261 -14.95 -18.05 -28.99
C LYS A 261 -14.65 -18.44 -30.44
N ASN A 262 -15.53 -19.21 -31.08
CA ASN A 262 -15.37 -19.61 -32.47
C ASN A 262 -15.40 -18.40 -33.40
N ASP A 263 -16.27 -17.44 -33.12
CA ASP A 263 -16.35 -16.19 -33.89
C ASP A 263 -15.07 -15.36 -33.75
N CYS A 264 -14.38 -15.43 -32.59
CA CYS A 264 -13.10 -14.74 -32.44
C CYS A 264 -12.07 -15.24 -33.46
N TYR A 265 -11.96 -16.56 -33.66
CA TYR A 265 -11.04 -17.15 -34.61
C TYR A 265 -11.48 -16.96 -36.07
N ALA A 266 -12.79 -17.01 -36.35
CA ALA A 266 -13.34 -16.74 -37.67
C ALA A 266 -13.03 -15.30 -38.11
N VAL A 267 -13.26 -14.33 -37.23
CA VAL A 267 -12.95 -12.91 -37.48
C VAL A 267 -11.46 -12.69 -37.63
N LEU A 268 -10.62 -13.36 -36.82
CA LEU A 268 -9.15 -13.29 -36.96
C LEU A 268 -8.72 -13.73 -38.34
N GLY A 269 -9.22 -14.88 -38.85
CA GLY A 269 -8.91 -15.40 -40.17
C GLY A 269 -9.31 -14.43 -41.28
N ALA A 270 -10.50 -13.86 -41.19
CA ALA A 270 -10.98 -12.88 -42.16
C ALA A 270 -10.16 -11.57 -42.14
N ILE A 271 -9.77 -11.07 -40.96
CA ILE A 271 -8.89 -9.91 -40.81
C ILE A 271 -7.52 -10.18 -41.44
N HIS A 272 -6.94 -11.38 -41.23
CA HIS A 272 -5.64 -11.74 -41.85
C HIS A 272 -5.73 -11.99 -43.34
N THR A 273 -6.92 -12.27 -43.88
CA THR A 273 -7.18 -12.35 -45.31
C THR A 273 -7.23 -10.95 -45.95
N GLU A 274 -7.82 -10.00 -45.28
CA GLU A 274 -8.00 -8.62 -45.75
C GLU A 274 -6.77 -7.74 -45.52
N PHE A 275 -6.06 -7.92 -44.42
CA PHE A 275 -4.90 -7.10 -44.02
C PHE A 275 -3.69 -7.96 -43.78
N THR A 276 -2.52 -7.46 -44.19
CA THR A 276 -1.22 -8.15 -43.96
C THR A 276 -0.89 -8.14 -42.45
N SER A 277 -0.77 -9.33 -41.85
CA SER A 277 -0.37 -9.46 -40.44
C SER A 277 1.15 -9.33 -40.27
N ILE A 278 1.61 -8.80 -39.15
CA ILE A 278 3.03 -8.71 -38.79
C ILE A 278 3.45 -9.98 -38.03
N ASP A 279 4.50 -10.65 -38.50
CA ASP A 279 5.06 -11.85 -37.89
C ASP A 279 5.48 -11.64 -36.43
N ASN A 280 5.32 -12.67 -35.59
CA ASN A 280 5.65 -12.68 -34.16
C ASN A 280 4.91 -11.63 -33.29
N ARG A 281 3.83 -11.04 -33.82
CA ARG A 281 2.97 -10.08 -33.07
C ARG A 281 1.60 -10.64 -32.68
N PHE A 282 1.31 -11.87 -33.09
CA PHE A 282 0.10 -12.56 -32.69
C PHE A 282 0.23 -13.12 -31.27
N LYS A 283 -0.82 -12.92 -30.42
CA LYS A 283 -0.93 -13.48 -29.07
C LYS A 283 -2.31 -14.03 -28.85
N ASP A 284 -2.38 -15.29 -28.49
CA ASP A 284 -3.63 -15.99 -28.20
C ASP A 284 -3.83 -16.15 -26.68
N TYR A 285 -4.50 -15.17 -26.10
CA TYR A 285 -4.95 -15.24 -24.70
C TYR A 285 -6.35 -15.85 -24.54
N VAL A 286 -7.01 -16.28 -25.64
CA VAL A 286 -8.26 -17.03 -25.58
C VAL A 286 -7.97 -18.49 -25.24
N ALA A 287 -7.01 -19.10 -25.94
CA ALA A 287 -6.54 -20.45 -25.66
C ALA A 287 -5.73 -20.54 -24.36
N ARG A 288 -4.97 -19.48 -24.03
CA ARG A 288 -4.11 -19.40 -22.84
C ARG A 288 -4.40 -18.11 -22.07
N PRO A 289 -5.42 -18.10 -21.20
CA PRO A 289 -5.75 -16.92 -20.39
C PRO A 289 -4.60 -16.51 -19.49
N LYS A 290 -4.45 -15.20 -19.22
CA LYS A 290 -3.52 -14.71 -18.21
C LYS A 290 -3.98 -15.10 -16.78
N ILE A 291 -3.07 -15.06 -15.80
CA ILE A 291 -3.37 -15.39 -14.38
C ILE A 291 -4.58 -14.61 -13.85
N ASN A 292 -4.73 -13.34 -14.26
CA ASN A 292 -5.87 -12.50 -13.90
C ASN A 292 -7.14 -12.82 -14.68
N GLY A 293 -7.16 -13.92 -15.44
CA GLY A 293 -8.31 -14.34 -16.24
C GLY A 293 -8.54 -13.53 -17.54
N TYR A 294 -7.62 -12.64 -17.91
CA TYR A 294 -7.73 -11.87 -19.15
C TYR A 294 -7.65 -12.77 -20.39
N GLN A 295 -8.64 -12.64 -21.28
CA GLN A 295 -8.73 -13.37 -22.54
C GLN A 295 -8.97 -12.41 -23.71
N SER A 296 -8.20 -12.54 -24.77
CA SER A 296 -8.33 -11.81 -26.04
C SER A 296 -7.39 -12.40 -27.08
N LEU A 297 -7.74 -12.36 -28.36
CA LEU A 297 -6.77 -12.50 -29.45
C LEU A 297 -6.17 -11.12 -29.73
N HIS A 298 -4.86 -11.03 -29.83
CA HIS A 298 -4.16 -9.80 -30.23
C HIS A 298 -3.41 -10.07 -31.50
N THR A 299 -3.60 -9.24 -32.51
CA THR A 299 -2.83 -9.26 -33.73
C THR A 299 -2.47 -7.84 -34.13
N VAL A 300 -1.39 -7.69 -34.88
CA VAL A 300 -0.99 -6.40 -35.46
C VAL A 300 -1.01 -6.56 -36.98
N VAL A 301 -1.77 -5.70 -37.64
CA VAL A 301 -1.92 -5.67 -39.08
C VAL A 301 -1.40 -4.37 -39.67
N LEU A 302 -0.98 -4.39 -40.95
CA LEU A 302 -0.61 -3.18 -41.67
C LEU A 302 -1.85 -2.59 -42.33
N VAL A 303 -2.07 -1.31 -42.08
CA VAL A 303 -3.12 -0.50 -42.72
C VAL A 303 -2.45 0.78 -43.23
N ASP A 304 -2.49 1.02 -44.53
CA ASP A 304 -1.77 2.14 -45.17
C ASP A 304 -0.26 2.17 -44.77
N ASP A 305 0.40 0.99 -44.79
CA ASP A 305 1.78 0.77 -44.40
C ASP A 305 2.13 1.08 -42.94
N GLU A 306 1.16 1.36 -42.11
CA GLU A 306 1.36 1.58 -40.68
C GLU A 306 0.75 0.46 -39.83
N PRO A 307 1.43 0.06 -38.73
CA PRO A 307 0.98 -1.02 -37.86
C PRO A 307 -0.22 -0.57 -37.02
N LEU A 308 -1.24 -1.42 -36.95
CA LEU A 308 -2.45 -1.25 -36.15
C LEU A 308 -2.75 -2.52 -35.35
N GLU A 309 -2.86 -2.40 -34.04
CA GLU A 309 -3.23 -3.52 -33.18
C GLU A 309 -4.75 -3.75 -33.24
N VAL A 310 -5.14 -5.01 -33.43
CA VAL A 310 -6.54 -5.47 -33.36
C VAL A 310 -6.70 -6.47 -32.22
N GLN A 311 -7.63 -6.18 -31.31
CA GLN A 311 -7.97 -7.00 -30.15
C GLN A 311 -9.35 -7.61 -30.35
N ILE A 312 -9.43 -8.95 -30.46
CA ILE A 312 -10.67 -9.67 -30.70
C ILE A 312 -11.02 -10.49 -29.45
N ARG A 313 -12.24 -10.36 -28.96
CA ARG A 313 -12.72 -11.08 -27.77
C ARG A 313 -14.24 -11.19 -27.74
N THR A 314 -14.78 -12.09 -26.94
CA THR A 314 -16.23 -12.16 -26.75
C THR A 314 -16.72 -11.01 -25.85
N PHE A 315 -18.05 -10.74 -25.90
CA PHE A 315 -18.68 -9.79 -24.96
C PHE A 315 -18.45 -10.21 -23.51
N GLU A 316 -18.48 -11.50 -23.19
CA GLU A 316 -18.19 -12.03 -21.86
C GLU A 316 -16.74 -11.77 -21.44
N MET A 317 -15.76 -12.08 -22.33
CA MET A 317 -14.33 -11.79 -22.07
C MET A 317 -14.09 -10.30 -21.91
N HIS A 318 -14.84 -9.46 -22.64
CA HIS A 318 -14.75 -8.01 -22.52
C HIS A 318 -15.20 -7.55 -21.13
N ASN A 319 -16.38 -8.00 -20.69
CA ASN A 319 -16.90 -7.66 -19.37
C ASN A 319 -15.95 -8.14 -18.26
N HIS A 320 -15.42 -9.35 -18.40
CA HIS A 320 -14.44 -9.86 -17.45
C HIS A 320 -13.14 -9.06 -17.43
N ALA A 321 -12.64 -8.61 -18.59
CA ALA A 321 -11.42 -7.83 -18.70
C ALA A 321 -11.56 -6.38 -18.20
N GLU A 322 -12.74 -5.76 -18.33
CA GLU A 322 -12.97 -4.37 -17.87
C GLU A 322 -13.45 -4.31 -16.41
N TYR A 323 -14.29 -5.28 -15.99
CA TYR A 323 -14.97 -5.25 -14.71
C TYR A 323 -14.53 -6.36 -13.73
N GLY A 324 -13.67 -7.29 -14.18
CA GLY A 324 -13.03 -8.29 -13.35
C GLY A 324 -14.00 -9.12 -12.51
N VAL A 325 -13.75 -9.13 -11.21
CA VAL A 325 -14.59 -9.86 -10.24
C VAL A 325 -16.03 -9.32 -10.21
N ALA A 326 -16.22 -8.04 -10.46
CA ALA A 326 -17.56 -7.43 -10.50
C ALA A 326 -18.40 -7.89 -11.69
N ALA A 327 -17.80 -8.40 -12.78
CA ALA A 327 -18.54 -8.96 -13.90
C ALA A 327 -19.43 -10.15 -13.51
N HIS A 328 -19.13 -10.84 -12.40
CA HIS A 328 -19.97 -11.90 -11.87
C HIS A 328 -21.33 -11.41 -11.35
N PHE A 329 -21.41 -10.17 -10.88
CA PHE A 329 -22.69 -9.58 -10.46
C PHE A 329 -23.62 -9.33 -11.66
N LEU A 330 -23.05 -9.12 -12.86
CA LEU A 330 -23.82 -8.92 -14.11
C LEU A 330 -24.59 -10.20 -14.56
N TYR A 331 -24.14 -11.39 -14.15
CA TYR A 331 -24.69 -12.67 -14.63
C TYR A 331 -25.47 -13.46 -13.58
N LYS A 332 -25.64 -12.92 -12.35
CA LYS A 332 -26.25 -13.66 -11.22
C LYS A 332 -27.77 -13.85 -11.28
N GLU A 333 -28.47 -13.43 -12.34
CA GLU A 333 -29.92 -13.72 -12.45
C GLU A 333 -30.26 -15.20 -12.65
N HIS A 334 -29.34 -16.07 -13.05
CA HIS A 334 -29.66 -17.49 -13.31
C HIS A 334 -28.55 -18.50 -13.08
N LYS A 335 -27.99 -18.73 -11.88
CA LYS A 335 -27.52 -20.07 -11.45
C LYS A 335 -26.73 -20.05 -10.15
N ASN A 336 -27.14 -20.92 -9.21
CA ASN A 336 -26.38 -21.32 -8.01
C ASN A 336 -25.03 -21.96 -8.39
N LYS A 337 -23.93 -21.17 -8.36
CA LYS A 337 -22.57 -21.69 -8.27
C LYS A 337 -21.72 -20.70 -7.48
N LEU A 338 -21.69 -20.90 -6.16
CA LEU A 338 -20.74 -20.23 -5.24
C LEU A 338 -19.27 -20.66 -5.51
N ASP A 339 -19.06 -21.83 -6.14
CA ASP A 339 -17.74 -22.47 -6.25
C ASP A 339 -16.69 -21.70 -7.10
N SER A 340 -17.10 -20.89 -8.09
CA SER A 340 -16.15 -20.16 -8.95
C SER A 340 -15.69 -18.81 -8.38
N PHE A 341 -16.37 -18.29 -7.36
CA PHE A 341 -16.04 -17.03 -6.71
C PHE A 341 -14.95 -17.22 -5.65
N ASP A 342 -15.01 -18.34 -4.93
CA ASP A 342 -14.03 -18.72 -3.93
C ASP A 342 -12.62 -18.90 -4.52
N ASP A 343 -12.51 -19.45 -5.74
CA ASP A 343 -11.22 -19.63 -6.42
C ASP A 343 -10.53 -18.31 -6.76
N LYS A 344 -11.30 -17.26 -7.09
CA LYS A 344 -10.75 -15.94 -7.43
C LYS A 344 -10.25 -15.14 -6.22
N LEU A 345 -10.73 -15.49 -5.03
CA LEU A 345 -10.29 -14.90 -3.75
C LEU A 345 -9.25 -15.77 -3.02
N LEU A 346 -8.87 -16.92 -3.58
CA LEU A 346 -7.84 -17.81 -3.00
C LEU A 346 -6.51 -17.10 -2.72
N TRP A 347 -6.15 -16.11 -3.55
CA TRP A 347 -4.95 -15.33 -3.33
C TRP A 347 -5.01 -14.50 -2.04
N ILE A 348 -6.20 -13.99 -1.66
CA ILE A 348 -6.39 -13.26 -0.39
C ILE A 348 -6.19 -14.23 0.78
N ARG A 349 -6.80 -15.42 0.72
CA ARG A 349 -6.62 -16.45 1.75
C ARG A 349 -5.15 -16.84 1.90
N LYS A 350 -4.44 -17.07 0.78
CA LYS A 350 -3.00 -17.37 0.80
C LYS A 350 -2.17 -16.26 1.44
N LEU A 351 -2.50 -14.98 1.18
CA LEU A 351 -1.82 -13.85 1.81
C LEU A 351 -2.13 -13.74 3.32
N LEU A 352 -3.35 -14.13 3.73
CA LEU A 352 -3.76 -14.11 5.14
C LEU A 352 -3.24 -15.29 5.95
N GLU A 353 -2.99 -16.45 5.31
CA GLU A 353 -2.42 -17.65 5.95
C GLU A 353 -0.97 -17.46 6.38
N ASP A 354 -0.23 -16.58 5.70
CA ASP A 354 1.17 -16.27 6.02
C ASP A 354 1.25 -15.21 7.14
N LYS A 355 1.17 -15.68 8.39
CA LYS A 355 1.13 -14.83 9.60
C LYS A 355 2.42 -14.05 9.85
N ASP A 356 3.53 -14.45 9.21
CA ASP A 356 4.87 -13.93 9.46
C ASP A 356 5.38 -12.93 8.41
N THR A 357 4.53 -12.56 7.43
CA THR A 357 4.90 -11.62 6.36
C THR A 357 4.94 -10.19 6.90
N SER A 358 5.98 -9.40 6.57
CA SER A 358 6.03 -7.98 6.91
C SER A 358 5.07 -7.14 6.03
N ALA A 359 4.71 -5.92 6.47
CA ALA A 359 3.87 -5.01 5.69
C ALA A 359 4.48 -4.72 4.31
N GLY A 360 5.79 -4.50 4.26
CA GLY A 360 6.54 -4.30 3.02
C GLY A 360 6.45 -5.52 2.07
N ASP A 361 6.66 -6.74 2.59
CA ASP A 361 6.57 -7.97 1.80
C ASP A 361 5.13 -8.19 1.27
N LEU A 362 4.11 -7.82 2.07
CA LEU A 362 2.71 -7.95 1.67
C LEU A 362 2.36 -6.94 0.55
N ILE A 363 2.81 -5.70 0.67
CA ILE A 363 2.66 -4.67 -0.36
C ILE A 363 3.43 -5.08 -1.63
N ASP A 364 4.64 -5.59 -1.51
CA ASP A 364 5.41 -6.07 -2.65
C ASP A 364 4.77 -7.29 -3.29
N SER A 365 4.18 -8.19 -2.51
CA SER A 365 3.37 -9.29 -3.03
C SER A 365 2.13 -8.78 -3.78
N LEU A 366 1.48 -7.73 -3.30
CA LEU A 366 0.36 -7.08 -4.01
C LEU A 366 0.79 -6.49 -5.37
N LYS A 367 2.03 -6.02 -5.50
CA LYS A 367 2.57 -5.40 -6.73
C LYS A 367 3.11 -6.42 -7.75
N THR A 368 3.81 -7.45 -7.28
CA THR A 368 4.68 -8.29 -8.11
C THR A 368 3.90 -9.14 -9.13
N ASP A 369 2.69 -9.63 -8.77
CA ASP A 369 1.92 -10.53 -9.65
C ASP A 369 1.13 -9.83 -10.77
N VAL A 370 1.20 -8.51 -10.88
CA VAL A 370 0.33 -7.74 -11.78
C VAL A 370 0.98 -7.43 -13.13
N TYR A 371 2.31 -7.43 -13.21
CA TYR A 371 3.06 -6.91 -14.38
C TYR A 371 3.93 -7.92 -15.09
N SER A 372 4.14 -9.13 -14.56
CA SER A 372 4.99 -10.14 -15.19
C SER A 372 4.25 -10.85 -16.31
N GLY A 373 4.86 -10.88 -17.49
CA GLY A 373 4.53 -11.85 -18.53
C GLY A 373 4.77 -13.25 -17.96
N GLU A 374 4.07 -14.25 -18.48
CA GLU A 374 4.23 -15.64 -18.05
C GLU A 374 5.12 -16.40 -19.01
N ILE A 375 5.97 -17.25 -18.47
CA ILE A 375 6.74 -18.24 -19.20
C ILE A 375 6.34 -19.65 -18.77
N PHE A 376 6.31 -20.57 -19.71
CA PHE A 376 6.05 -21.99 -19.49
C PHE A 376 7.36 -22.74 -19.66
N VAL A 377 7.83 -23.32 -18.57
CA VAL A 377 9.11 -24.04 -18.51
C VAL A 377 8.82 -25.51 -18.23
N GLN A 378 9.55 -26.42 -18.83
CA GLN A 378 9.34 -27.85 -18.69
C GLN A 378 10.39 -28.50 -17.78
N THR A 379 9.95 -29.50 -17.01
CA THR A 379 10.88 -30.45 -16.40
C THR A 379 11.34 -31.46 -17.46
N PRO A 380 12.47 -32.16 -17.28
CA PRO A 380 12.92 -33.24 -18.20
C PRO A 380 11.86 -34.34 -18.40
N MET A 381 10.93 -34.49 -17.45
CA MET A 381 9.82 -35.46 -17.53
C MET A 381 8.60 -34.90 -18.29
N GLY A 382 8.70 -33.69 -18.87
CA GLY A 382 7.62 -33.10 -19.62
C GLY A 382 6.55 -32.36 -18.81
N LYS A 383 6.71 -32.25 -17.49
CA LYS A 383 5.77 -31.47 -16.65
C LYS A 383 6.00 -29.98 -16.91
N ILE A 384 4.95 -29.28 -17.33
CA ILE A 384 4.97 -27.83 -17.56
C ILE A 384 4.75 -27.09 -16.23
N ILE A 385 5.62 -26.13 -15.94
CA ILE A 385 5.55 -25.23 -14.80
C ILE A 385 5.42 -23.81 -15.33
N GLN A 386 4.43 -23.10 -14.86
CA GLN A 386 4.18 -21.71 -15.17
C GLN A 386 4.94 -20.82 -14.18
N LEU A 387 5.67 -19.84 -14.68
CA LEU A 387 6.46 -18.87 -13.92
C LEU A 387 6.27 -17.47 -14.49
N ASP A 388 6.63 -16.47 -13.70
CA ASP A 388 6.69 -15.08 -14.16
C ASP A 388 7.85 -14.87 -15.17
N GLU A 389 7.68 -13.94 -16.12
CA GLU A 389 8.75 -13.52 -17.02
C GLU A 389 9.97 -13.04 -16.20
N ASN A 390 11.17 -13.37 -16.65
CA ASN A 390 12.46 -13.15 -15.98
C ASN A 390 12.69 -14.03 -14.73
N SER A 391 11.86 -15.06 -14.49
CA SER A 391 12.12 -16.05 -13.43
C SER A 391 13.43 -16.78 -13.65
N THR A 392 14.01 -17.24 -12.55
CA THR A 392 15.32 -17.93 -12.52
C THR A 392 15.15 -19.43 -12.20
N PRO A 393 16.17 -20.27 -12.37
CA PRO A 393 16.16 -21.66 -11.92
C PRO A 393 15.83 -21.81 -10.42
N ILE A 394 16.10 -20.82 -9.59
CA ILE A 394 15.71 -20.82 -8.18
C ILE A 394 14.18 -20.75 -8.07
N ASP A 395 13.55 -19.81 -8.79
CA ASP A 395 12.09 -19.69 -8.81
C ASP A 395 11.43 -20.98 -9.29
N PHE A 396 11.98 -21.59 -10.34
CA PHE A 396 11.52 -22.87 -10.86
C PHE A 396 11.64 -24.00 -9.82
N ALA A 397 12.78 -24.10 -9.11
CA ALA A 397 13.01 -25.11 -8.09
C ALA A 397 11.97 -25.02 -6.95
N TYR A 398 11.69 -23.79 -6.48
CA TYR A 398 10.68 -23.54 -5.44
C TYR A 398 9.24 -23.67 -5.95
N ALA A 399 8.99 -23.45 -7.24
CA ALA A 399 7.67 -23.71 -7.85
C ALA A 399 7.35 -25.20 -7.89
N ILE A 400 8.34 -26.06 -8.13
CA ILE A 400 8.15 -27.51 -8.11
C ILE A 400 7.84 -27.99 -6.69
N LEU A 401 8.78 -27.77 -5.75
CA LEU A 401 8.65 -28.16 -4.35
C LEU A 401 9.69 -27.44 -3.48
N SER A 402 9.30 -26.96 -2.29
CA SER A 402 10.22 -26.28 -1.35
C SER A 402 11.42 -27.16 -0.99
N ALA A 403 11.24 -28.49 -0.86
CA ALA A 403 12.33 -29.43 -0.58
C ALA A 403 13.37 -29.47 -1.72
N ILE A 404 12.96 -29.31 -2.98
CA ILE A 404 13.86 -29.24 -4.14
C ILE A 404 14.60 -27.90 -4.12
N GLY A 405 13.89 -26.81 -3.88
CA GLY A 405 14.46 -25.47 -3.73
C GLY A 405 15.54 -25.43 -2.65
N ASN A 406 15.22 -25.93 -1.44
CA ASN A 406 16.17 -25.94 -0.30
C ASN A 406 17.42 -26.80 -0.55
N LYS A 407 17.35 -27.81 -1.40
CA LYS A 407 18.46 -28.70 -1.75
C LYS A 407 19.13 -28.40 -3.09
N CYS A 408 18.71 -27.33 -3.76
CA CYS A 408 19.25 -26.93 -5.05
C CYS A 408 20.73 -26.53 -4.94
N VAL A 409 21.56 -27.06 -5.82
CA VAL A 409 22.99 -26.70 -5.90
C VAL A 409 23.39 -26.25 -7.32
N GLY A 410 22.52 -26.43 -8.32
CA GLY A 410 22.77 -26.05 -9.69
C GLY A 410 21.56 -26.30 -10.58
N ALA A 411 21.63 -25.86 -11.84
CA ALA A 411 20.60 -26.10 -12.81
C ALA A 411 21.20 -26.36 -14.20
N ARG A 412 20.51 -27.18 -15.01
CA ARG A 412 20.73 -27.29 -16.46
C ARG A 412 19.54 -26.73 -17.20
N ILE A 413 19.81 -25.87 -18.15
CA ILE A 413 18.78 -25.31 -19.05
C ILE A 413 19.09 -25.88 -20.46
N ASN A 414 18.12 -26.58 -21.04
CA ASN A 414 18.26 -27.23 -22.36
C ASN A 414 19.52 -28.13 -22.43
N GLY A 415 19.78 -28.86 -21.34
CA GLY A 415 20.93 -29.79 -21.24
C GLY A 415 22.28 -29.13 -20.90
N LYS A 416 22.38 -27.79 -20.83
CA LYS A 416 23.63 -27.08 -20.52
C LYS A 416 23.60 -26.57 -19.08
N MET A 417 24.71 -26.70 -18.34
CA MET A 417 24.88 -26.10 -17.02
C MET A 417 24.83 -24.59 -17.12
N MET A 418 23.93 -23.96 -16.34
CA MET A 418 23.74 -22.52 -16.33
C MET A 418 23.76 -21.99 -14.89
N PRO A 419 24.20 -20.73 -14.69
CA PRO A 419 24.12 -20.09 -13.36
C PRO A 419 22.68 -20.05 -12.84
N LEU A 420 22.51 -20.14 -11.51
CA LEU A 420 21.19 -20.04 -10.87
C LEU A 420 20.54 -18.65 -11.02
N SER A 421 21.30 -17.64 -11.44
CA SER A 421 20.84 -16.27 -11.75
C SER A 421 20.40 -16.08 -13.21
N SER A 422 20.51 -17.12 -14.07
CA SER A 422 20.11 -17.04 -15.47
C SER A 422 18.61 -16.85 -15.59
N GLU A 423 18.16 -16.01 -16.52
CA GLU A 423 16.73 -15.85 -16.82
C GLU A 423 16.25 -17.04 -17.66
N LEU A 424 15.06 -17.53 -17.32
CA LEU A 424 14.38 -18.60 -18.04
C LEU A 424 13.50 -18.02 -19.14
N ASN A 425 13.46 -18.73 -20.28
CA ASN A 425 12.63 -18.38 -21.41
C ASN A 425 11.47 -19.37 -21.60
N ASN A 426 10.46 -18.94 -22.32
CA ASN A 426 9.31 -19.78 -22.64
C ASN A 426 9.74 -21.00 -23.46
N GLY A 427 9.38 -22.19 -22.99
CA GLY A 427 9.73 -23.46 -23.64
C GLY A 427 11.06 -24.09 -23.20
N ASP A 428 11.81 -23.44 -22.29
CA ASP A 428 13.03 -24.04 -21.74
C ASP A 428 12.75 -25.34 -20.98
N VAL A 429 13.66 -26.32 -21.16
CA VAL A 429 13.67 -27.56 -20.37
C VAL A 429 14.68 -27.39 -19.24
N VAL A 430 14.21 -27.36 -18.00
CA VAL A 430 15.04 -27.07 -16.82
C VAL A 430 15.13 -28.29 -15.90
N GLU A 431 16.35 -28.72 -15.64
CA GLU A 431 16.70 -29.77 -14.69
C GLU A 431 17.38 -29.14 -13.47
N ILE A 432 16.78 -29.30 -12.27
CA ILE A 432 17.36 -28.84 -11.01
C ILE A 432 18.26 -29.92 -10.42
N ILE A 433 19.52 -29.55 -10.18
CA ILE A 433 20.51 -30.44 -9.53
C ILE A 433 20.41 -30.23 -8.03
N THR A 434 20.11 -31.30 -7.31
CA THR A 434 19.96 -31.27 -5.85
C THR A 434 21.07 -32.06 -5.16
N ASN A 435 21.47 -31.60 -3.98
CA ASN A 435 22.38 -32.34 -3.10
C ASN A 435 21.68 -32.58 -1.75
N GLN A 436 21.66 -33.84 -1.33
CA GLN A 436 21.05 -34.25 -0.05
C GLN A 436 21.72 -33.61 1.17
N ASN A 437 23.02 -33.32 1.07
CA ASN A 437 23.84 -32.72 2.12
C ASN A 437 23.88 -31.16 2.04
N ALA A 438 23.08 -30.53 1.16
CA ALA A 438 23.01 -29.08 1.10
C ALA A 438 22.42 -28.54 2.41
N LYS A 439 23.09 -27.50 2.97
CA LYS A 439 22.68 -26.85 4.22
C LYS A 439 21.44 -25.96 4.09
N GLY A 440 20.87 -25.82 2.90
CA GLY A 440 19.74 -24.96 2.60
C GLY A 440 20.07 -23.85 1.58
N PRO A 441 19.15 -22.91 1.35
CA PRO A 441 19.33 -21.80 0.43
C PRO A 441 20.40 -20.82 0.92
N SER A 442 21.09 -20.13 0.00
CA SER A 442 21.95 -19.00 0.33
C SER A 442 21.12 -17.71 0.52
N ARG A 443 21.53 -16.81 1.42
CA ARG A 443 20.91 -15.49 1.59
C ARG A 443 20.98 -14.65 0.31
N ASP A 444 22.01 -14.83 -0.52
CA ASP A 444 22.11 -14.14 -1.81
C ASP A 444 21.02 -14.55 -2.80
N TRP A 445 20.36 -15.70 -2.58
CA TRP A 445 19.24 -16.13 -3.42
C TRP A 445 18.02 -15.21 -3.31
N LEU A 446 17.88 -14.47 -2.20
CA LEU A 446 16.84 -13.45 -2.06
C LEU A 446 16.98 -12.30 -3.08
N LYS A 447 18.24 -12.05 -3.56
CA LYS A 447 18.52 -11.06 -4.61
C LYS A 447 18.29 -11.64 -6.01
N ILE A 448 18.46 -12.95 -6.18
CA ILE A 448 18.36 -13.66 -7.45
C ILE A 448 16.92 -14.06 -7.74
N ALA A 449 16.20 -14.61 -6.75
CA ALA A 449 14.81 -15.02 -6.90
C ALA A 449 13.92 -13.82 -7.25
N LYS A 450 13.11 -13.98 -8.29
CA LYS A 450 12.22 -12.93 -8.81
C LYS A 450 10.80 -13.08 -8.27
N THR A 451 10.33 -14.33 -8.09
CA THR A 451 8.97 -14.58 -7.60
C THR A 451 8.84 -14.36 -6.10
N SER A 452 7.73 -13.76 -5.66
CA SER A 452 7.39 -13.61 -4.25
C SER A 452 7.31 -14.97 -3.54
N GLY A 453 6.77 -15.99 -4.22
CA GLY A 453 6.67 -17.36 -3.69
C GLY A 453 8.01 -17.99 -3.34
N ALA A 454 9.04 -17.84 -4.19
CA ALA A 454 10.38 -18.35 -3.91
C ALA A 454 11.04 -17.58 -2.74
N ARG A 455 10.95 -16.26 -2.74
CA ARG A 455 11.49 -15.41 -1.67
C ARG A 455 10.87 -15.74 -0.30
N ASN A 456 9.55 -15.90 -0.24
CA ASN A 456 8.85 -16.24 0.99
C ASN A 456 9.29 -17.60 1.52
N LYS A 457 9.41 -18.62 0.66
CA LYS A 457 9.89 -19.96 1.05
C LYS A 457 11.34 -19.95 1.53
N ILE A 458 12.21 -19.13 0.91
CA ILE A 458 13.60 -18.93 1.36
C ILE A 458 13.62 -18.25 2.73
N ASN A 459 12.84 -17.18 2.94
CA ASN A 459 12.73 -16.52 4.22
C ASN A 459 12.18 -17.45 5.30
N GLN A 460 11.16 -18.24 4.99
CA GLN A 460 10.60 -19.24 5.92
C GLN A 460 11.64 -20.28 6.34
N PHE A 461 12.50 -20.75 5.41
CA PHE A 461 13.60 -21.64 5.73
C PHE A 461 14.56 -21.00 6.74
N PHE A 462 15.00 -19.77 6.50
CA PHE A 462 15.91 -19.07 7.43
C PHE A 462 15.26 -18.80 8.80
N ARG A 463 13.99 -18.48 8.84
CA ARG A 463 13.25 -18.32 10.11
C ARG A 463 13.24 -19.63 10.90
N HIS A 464 13.00 -20.74 10.22
CA HIS A 464 12.97 -22.06 10.88
C HIS A 464 14.36 -22.51 11.35
N GLU A 465 15.40 -22.35 10.53
CA GLU A 465 16.78 -22.74 10.87
C GLU A 465 17.35 -21.92 12.04
N MET A 466 17.04 -20.63 12.08
CA MET A 466 17.48 -19.73 13.15
C MET A 466 16.57 -19.75 14.39
N LYS A 467 15.54 -20.59 14.44
CA LYS A 467 14.55 -20.59 15.54
C LYS A 467 15.21 -20.76 16.91
N GLU A 468 16.11 -21.71 17.06
CA GLU A 468 16.80 -21.96 18.34
C GLU A 468 17.72 -20.80 18.74
N GLU A 469 18.43 -20.21 17.78
CA GLU A 469 19.29 -19.05 18.03
C GLU A 469 18.47 -17.82 18.37
N ASN A 470 17.36 -17.61 17.67
CA ASN A 470 16.42 -16.53 17.95
C ASN A 470 15.71 -16.70 19.29
N ILE A 471 15.37 -17.92 19.71
CA ILE A 471 14.84 -18.21 21.06
C ILE A 471 15.84 -17.77 22.12
N LYS A 472 17.12 -18.17 22.00
CA LYS A 472 18.16 -17.77 22.96
C LYS A 472 18.35 -16.26 23.01
N LYS A 473 18.44 -15.63 21.85
CA LYS A 473 18.59 -14.17 21.71
C LYS A 473 17.39 -13.42 22.28
N GLY A 474 16.17 -13.84 21.92
CA GLY A 474 14.94 -13.21 22.39
C GLY A 474 14.74 -13.35 23.89
N LYS A 475 15.11 -14.50 24.46
CA LYS A 475 15.10 -14.72 25.92
C LYS A 475 16.04 -13.75 26.62
N SER A 476 17.28 -13.59 26.13
CA SER A 476 18.24 -12.63 26.69
C SER A 476 17.74 -11.18 26.60
N ILE A 477 17.10 -10.80 25.48
CA ILE A 477 16.53 -9.47 25.29
C ILE A 477 15.38 -9.23 26.28
N LEU A 478 14.48 -10.20 26.46
CA LEU A 478 13.36 -10.08 27.41
C LEU A 478 13.82 -10.09 28.87
N GLU A 479 14.83 -10.89 29.22
CA GLU A 479 15.43 -10.88 30.57
C GLU A 479 16.02 -9.49 30.90
N LEU A 480 16.71 -8.89 29.95
CA LEU A 480 17.27 -7.54 30.09
C LEU A 480 16.18 -6.47 30.18
N ALA A 481 15.13 -6.59 29.37
CA ALA A 481 13.99 -5.67 29.39
C ALA A 481 13.17 -5.77 30.67
N ALA A 482 12.97 -6.97 31.22
CA ALA A 482 12.32 -7.20 32.51
C ALA A 482 13.16 -6.61 33.66
N LYS A 483 14.49 -6.84 33.65
CA LYS A 483 15.41 -6.31 34.64
C LYS A 483 15.42 -4.77 34.65
N ASN A 484 15.36 -4.15 33.49
CA ASN A 484 15.26 -2.66 33.37
C ASN A 484 13.97 -2.11 33.97
N LYS A 485 12.95 -2.92 34.14
CA LYS A 485 11.66 -2.60 34.79
C LYS A 485 11.60 -3.06 36.26
N ASN A 486 12.71 -3.55 36.80
CA ASN A 486 12.81 -4.14 38.15
C ASN A 486 11.95 -5.39 38.39
N PHE A 487 11.72 -6.19 37.33
CA PHE A 487 11.03 -7.46 37.40
C PHE A 487 11.97 -8.61 37.01
N ASN A 488 11.66 -9.81 37.55
CA ASN A 488 12.28 -11.04 37.09
C ASN A 488 11.40 -11.67 35.99
N LEU A 489 11.97 -11.97 34.82
CA LEU A 489 11.21 -12.56 33.70
C LEU A 489 10.53 -13.88 34.12
N LYS A 490 11.14 -14.67 34.98
CA LYS A 490 10.52 -15.93 35.47
C LYS A 490 9.24 -15.67 36.25
N GLU A 491 9.22 -14.68 37.14
CA GLU A 491 8.05 -14.33 37.93
C GLU A 491 6.91 -13.82 37.03
N LEU A 492 7.23 -13.07 35.98
CA LEU A 492 6.25 -12.61 35.00
C LEU A 492 5.66 -13.73 34.16
N LEU A 493 6.39 -14.84 33.96
CA LEU A 493 5.95 -16.00 33.17
C LEU A 493 5.21 -17.06 34.01
N GLU A 494 5.31 -16.99 35.35
CA GLU A 494 4.60 -17.90 36.26
C GLU A 494 3.16 -17.42 36.56
N THR A 495 2.71 -16.32 35.95
CA THR A 495 1.34 -15.80 36.07
C THR A 495 0.31 -16.79 35.48
N LYS A 496 -0.83 -16.97 36.17
CA LYS A 496 -1.89 -17.91 35.75
C LYS A 496 -2.50 -17.55 34.39
N ASN A 497 -2.49 -16.25 34.03
CA ASN A 497 -3.08 -15.73 32.80
C ASN A 497 -2.02 -15.42 31.73
N LEU A 498 -0.90 -16.17 31.73
CA LEU A 498 0.12 -16.07 30.66
C LEU A 498 -0.49 -16.32 29.29
N SER A 499 -1.51 -17.20 29.20
CA SER A 499 -2.28 -17.46 27.97
C SER A 499 -2.82 -16.19 27.33
N ASP A 500 -3.33 -15.21 28.11
CA ASP A 500 -3.87 -13.95 27.61
C ASP A 500 -2.81 -13.07 26.93
N ALA A 501 -1.55 -13.17 27.40
CA ALA A 501 -0.42 -12.50 26.76
C ALA A 501 -0.02 -13.16 25.46
N LEU A 502 -0.03 -14.49 25.42
CA LEU A 502 0.32 -15.28 24.25
C LEU A 502 -0.75 -15.14 23.16
N GLU A 503 -2.04 -15.24 23.54
CA GLU A 503 -3.17 -15.09 22.61
C GLU A 503 -3.24 -13.71 21.96
N LYS A 504 -2.94 -12.65 22.72
CA LYS A 504 -2.94 -11.27 22.17
C LYS A 504 -2.00 -11.12 20.98
N TYR A 505 -0.87 -11.82 20.98
CA TYR A 505 0.12 -11.79 19.91
C TYR A 505 0.10 -13.04 19.04
N ALA A 506 -0.94 -13.89 19.16
CA ALA A 506 -1.12 -15.15 18.44
C ALA A 506 0.07 -16.11 18.58
N PHE A 507 0.70 -16.17 19.76
CA PHE A 507 1.73 -17.16 20.08
C PHE A 507 1.11 -18.42 20.66
N HIS A 508 1.56 -19.59 20.22
CA HIS A 508 1.10 -20.88 20.77
C HIS A 508 1.86 -21.29 22.04
N ASN A 509 3.08 -20.76 22.20
CA ASN A 509 3.94 -21.06 23.36
C ASN A 509 4.98 -19.95 23.60
N THR A 510 5.69 -20.06 24.74
CA THR A 510 6.73 -19.10 25.13
C THR A 510 7.95 -19.11 24.19
N ASP A 511 8.24 -20.26 23.54
CA ASP A 511 9.35 -20.35 22.60
C ASP A 511 9.08 -19.54 21.33
N GLU A 512 7.84 -19.49 20.86
CA GLU A 512 7.43 -18.64 19.75
C GLU A 512 7.53 -17.16 20.12
N MET A 513 7.13 -16.79 21.34
CA MET A 513 7.31 -15.43 21.86
C MET A 513 8.80 -15.04 21.89
N TYR A 514 9.67 -15.92 22.40
CA TYR A 514 11.11 -15.67 22.41
C TYR A 514 11.67 -15.55 20.98
N ALA A 515 11.31 -16.47 20.08
CA ALA A 515 11.75 -16.45 18.70
C ALA A 515 11.33 -15.15 17.99
N SER A 516 10.10 -14.70 18.21
CA SER A 516 9.56 -13.47 17.64
C SER A 516 10.29 -12.22 18.11
N VAL A 517 10.64 -12.15 19.40
CA VAL A 517 11.45 -11.06 19.95
C VAL A 517 12.89 -11.13 19.44
N GLY A 518 13.47 -12.34 19.35
CA GLY A 518 14.83 -12.55 18.84
C GLY A 518 14.99 -12.19 17.37
N TYR A 519 13.96 -12.44 16.57
CA TYR A 519 13.85 -12.04 15.16
C TYR A 519 13.58 -10.55 14.99
N GLY A 520 12.91 -9.89 15.96
CA GLY A 520 12.56 -8.48 15.94
C GLY A 520 11.15 -8.19 15.38
N SER A 521 10.30 -9.21 15.21
CA SER A 521 8.91 -9.05 14.78
C SER A 521 8.01 -8.43 15.85
N VAL A 522 8.35 -8.59 17.13
CA VAL A 522 7.69 -7.96 18.28
C VAL A 522 8.72 -7.35 19.21
N THR A 523 8.47 -6.15 19.72
CA THR A 523 9.41 -5.48 20.62
C THR A 523 9.36 -6.05 22.02
N SER A 524 10.52 -6.21 22.67
CA SER A 524 10.62 -6.65 24.06
C SER A 524 9.80 -5.78 25.02
N THR A 525 9.72 -4.48 24.76
CA THR A 525 8.97 -3.54 25.59
C THR A 525 7.47 -3.83 25.57
N GLN A 526 6.90 -4.21 24.42
CA GLN A 526 5.49 -4.54 24.29
C GLN A 526 5.14 -5.80 25.08
N ILE A 527 5.96 -6.83 24.95
CA ILE A 527 5.77 -8.08 25.70
C ILE A 527 5.90 -7.86 27.19
N ILE A 528 6.97 -7.19 27.64
CA ILE A 528 7.21 -6.97 29.08
C ILE A 528 6.10 -6.09 29.70
N ASN A 529 5.66 -5.03 29.04
CA ASN A 529 4.57 -4.21 29.57
C ASN A 529 3.27 -5.03 29.73
N LYS A 530 2.95 -5.88 28.75
CA LYS A 530 1.77 -6.75 28.83
C LYS A 530 1.88 -7.76 29.95
N LEU A 531 3.04 -8.40 30.14
CA LEU A 531 3.28 -9.33 31.24
C LEU A 531 3.19 -8.64 32.61
N ILE A 532 3.70 -7.43 32.73
CA ILE A 532 3.59 -6.62 33.95
C ILE A 532 2.13 -6.24 34.23
N ASP A 533 1.35 -5.87 33.22
CA ASP A 533 -0.08 -5.57 33.37
C ASP A 533 -0.87 -6.77 33.90
N ILE A 534 -0.54 -7.99 33.40
CA ILE A 534 -1.15 -9.24 33.86
C ILE A 534 -0.71 -9.54 35.31
N TYR A 535 0.56 -9.40 35.60
CA TYR A 535 1.11 -9.60 36.95
C TYR A 535 0.41 -8.72 37.98
N TYR A 536 0.19 -7.42 37.70
CA TYR A 536 -0.52 -6.51 38.60
C TYR A 536 -2.02 -6.81 38.72
N ARG A 537 -2.65 -7.42 37.72
CA ARG A 537 -4.05 -7.89 37.82
C ARG A 537 -4.18 -9.08 38.75
N GLU A 538 -3.20 -9.98 38.75
CA GLU A 538 -3.19 -11.16 39.62
C GLU A 538 -2.72 -10.85 41.06
N HIS A 539 -1.89 -9.84 41.22
CA HIS A 539 -1.36 -9.37 42.49
C HIS A 539 -1.79 -7.92 42.73
N PRO A 540 -3.09 -7.69 42.98
CA PRO A 540 -3.56 -6.32 43.33
C PRO A 540 -2.82 -5.92 44.58
N GLN A 541 -1.91 -5.00 44.48
CA GLN A 541 -1.33 -4.35 45.65
C GLN A 541 -2.47 -3.57 46.30
N GLU A 542 -2.78 -3.88 47.59
CA GLU A 542 -3.55 -2.96 48.41
C GLU A 542 -2.95 -1.56 48.24
N PRO A 543 -3.78 -0.52 48.14
CA PRO A 543 -3.25 0.82 48.03
C PRO A 543 -2.42 1.08 49.28
N LYS A 544 -1.12 0.85 49.18
CA LYS A 544 -0.19 1.38 50.15
C LYS A 544 -0.39 2.88 50.10
N GLU A 545 -0.95 3.44 51.19
CA GLU A 545 -0.79 4.86 51.48
C GLU A 545 0.64 5.20 51.06
N VAL A 546 0.76 6.07 50.08
CA VAL A 546 2.04 6.63 49.68
C VAL A 546 2.52 7.45 50.88
N LYS A 547 3.13 6.78 51.87
CA LYS A 547 4.11 7.47 52.69
C LYS A 547 5.18 7.87 51.66
N LEU A 548 5.20 9.13 51.34
CA LEU A 548 6.32 9.81 50.73
C LEU A 548 7.58 9.36 51.48
N SER A 549 8.19 8.26 51.06
CA SER A 549 9.55 7.97 51.51
C SER A 549 10.40 9.01 50.86
N THR A 550 10.74 10.01 51.65
CA THR A 550 11.89 10.87 51.47
C THR A 550 13.13 9.94 51.46
N GLN A 551 13.34 9.18 50.42
CA GLN A 551 14.67 8.81 50.05
C GLN A 551 15.29 10.09 49.48
N LYS A 552 16.06 10.76 50.30
CA LYS A 552 17.08 11.72 49.92
C LYS A 552 18.01 11.00 48.90
N SER A 553 17.63 10.99 47.65
CA SER A 553 18.59 10.96 46.55
C SER A 553 19.35 12.30 46.67
N SER A 554 20.64 12.24 46.84
CA SER A 554 21.57 13.34 46.81
C SER A 554 21.11 14.40 45.82
N GLY A 555 20.84 15.62 46.34
CA GLY A 555 20.22 16.76 45.68
C GLY A 555 20.68 17.04 44.26
N ASP A 556 19.96 16.52 43.28
CA ASP A 556 19.92 17.08 41.96
C ASP A 556 18.83 18.17 41.98
N LYS A 557 19.31 19.43 42.06
CA LYS A 557 18.50 20.62 41.84
C LYS A 557 17.87 20.49 40.45
N THR A 558 16.57 20.52 40.38
CA THR A 558 15.85 20.55 39.10
C THR A 558 16.25 21.81 38.33
N ASP A 559 16.46 21.66 37.02
CA ASP A 559 16.83 22.79 36.14
C ASP A 559 15.64 23.73 35.88
N ILE A 560 14.49 23.49 36.50
CA ILE A 560 13.22 24.21 36.34
C ILE A 560 12.78 24.75 37.69
N ASP A 561 12.50 26.03 37.76
CA ASP A 561 12.01 26.68 38.97
C ASP A 561 10.58 26.22 39.33
N GLY A 562 10.36 25.97 40.63
CA GLY A 562 9.04 25.57 41.14
C GLY A 562 8.69 24.09 40.99
N LEU A 563 9.58 23.23 40.43
CA LEU A 563 9.36 21.80 40.30
C LEU A 563 10.33 20.95 41.15
N GLU A 564 10.78 21.49 42.27
CA GLU A 564 11.68 20.78 43.17
C GLU A 564 11.04 19.50 43.73
N GLY A 565 11.68 18.35 43.50
CA GLY A 565 11.20 17.04 43.98
C GLY A 565 10.16 16.39 43.07
N ILE A 566 9.77 17.00 41.96
CA ILE A 566 8.88 16.42 40.95
C ILE A 566 9.69 15.78 39.85
N MET A 567 9.26 14.62 39.33
CA MET A 567 9.87 14.00 38.19
C MET A 567 9.64 14.86 36.94
N VAL A 568 10.72 15.39 36.35
CA VAL A 568 10.70 16.21 35.14
C VAL A 568 11.24 15.42 33.96
N LYS A 569 10.55 15.50 32.82
CA LYS A 569 10.98 14.91 31.54
C LYS A 569 10.96 15.97 30.43
N TYR A 570 11.97 15.99 29.58
CA TYR A 570 11.99 16.87 28.41
C TYR A 570 11.34 16.18 27.22
N ALA A 571 10.42 16.88 26.55
CA ALA A 571 9.67 16.36 25.42
C ALA A 571 10.57 16.12 24.22
N LYS A 572 10.49 14.92 23.64
CA LYS A 572 11.29 14.55 22.46
C LYS A 572 10.82 15.24 21.17
N CYS A 573 9.55 15.64 21.09
CA CYS A 573 8.96 16.29 19.89
C CYS A 573 9.52 17.69 19.63
N CYS A 574 9.94 18.42 20.67
CA CYS A 574 10.43 19.81 20.55
C CYS A 574 11.81 20.05 21.20
N SER A 575 12.33 19.06 21.96
CA SER A 575 13.67 19.11 22.60
C SER A 575 14.00 20.47 23.21
N PRO A 576 13.28 20.88 24.30
CA PRO A 576 13.47 22.18 24.92
C PRO A 576 14.86 22.30 25.56
N ILE A 577 15.49 23.45 25.44
CA ILE A 577 16.81 23.77 25.99
C ILE A 577 16.78 25.09 26.73
N PRO A 578 17.71 25.35 27.68
CA PRO A 578 17.76 26.61 28.42
C PRO A 578 17.81 27.83 27.50
N GLY A 579 16.90 28.79 27.78
CA GLY A 579 16.69 29.98 26.94
C GLY A 579 15.51 29.88 25.98
N ASP A 580 14.83 28.71 25.89
CA ASP A 580 13.52 28.60 25.24
C ASP A 580 12.40 29.00 26.19
N GLU A 581 11.32 29.57 25.66
CA GLU A 581 10.05 29.66 26.39
C GLU A 581 9.45 28.28 26.53
N ILE A 582 9.08 27.86 27.75
CA ILE A 582 8.66 26.50 28.05
C ILE A 582 7.32 26.44 28.76
N LEU A 583 6.61 25.33 28.56
CA LEU A 583 5.38 24.98 29.26
C LEU A 583 5.49 23.54 29.78
N GLY A 584 4.94 23.30 30.96
CA GLY A 584 4.91 21.99 31.60
C GLY A 584 3.55 21.32 31.37
N PHE A 585 3.55 20.08 30.88
CA PHE A 585 2.36 19.24 30.81
C PHE A 585 2.37 18.21 31.92
N VAL A 586 1.35 18.25 32.79
CA VAL A 586 1.23 17.34 33.94
C VAL A 586 0.67 16.00 33.51
N SER A 587 1.51 14.96 33.53
CA SER A 587 1.14 13.58 33.14
C SER A 587 0.55 12.81 34.32
N ARG A 588 -0.52 12.01 34.10
CA ARG A 588 -1.12 11.17 35.15
C ARG A 588 -0.10 10.11 35.62
N GLY A 589 0.48 10.30 36.80
CA GLY A 589 1.43 9.35 37.41
C GLY A 589 2.88 9.38 36.90
N ASN A 590 3.22 10.27 35.96
CA ASN A 590 4.57 10.31 35.33
C ASN A 590 5.34 11.64 35.49
N GLY A 591 4.87 12.54 36.40
CA GLY A 591 5.49 13.84 36.61
C GLY A 591 5.12 14.89 35.57
N VAL A 592 6.01 15.85 35.31
CA VAL A 592 5.80 16.97 34.39
C VAL A 592 6.67 16.80 33.16
N THR A 593 6.07 16.89 31.98
CA THR A 593 6.80 16.88 30.70
C THR A 593 6.95 18.31 30.20
N ILE A 594 8.18 18.72 29.96
CA ILE A 594 8.51 20.08 29.53
C ILE A 594 8.49 20.16 28.01
N HIS A 595 7.70 21.06 27.47
CA HIS A 595 7.64 21.40 26.06
C HIS A 595 8.07 22.83 25.82
N ARG A 596 8.51 23.14 24.59
CA ARG A 596 8.62 24.52 24.14
C ARG A 596 7.24 25.13 23.97
N ALA A 597 7.06 26.40 24.26
CA ALA A 597 5.78 27.10 24.15
C ALA A 597 5.19 27.10 22.72
N ASP A 598 6.06 27.04 21.70
CA ASP A 598 5.68 26.97 20.27
C ASP A 598 5.46 25.54 19.74
N CYS A 599 5.49 24.53 20.61
CA CYS A 599 5.37 23.12 20.19
C CYS A 599 3.96 22.80 19.66
N PRO A 600 3.80 22.31 18.42
CA PRO A 600 2.49 21.95 17.85
C PRO A 600 1.74 20.90 18.67
N ALA A 601 2.45 20.00 19.35
CA ALA A 601 1.84 18.95 20.17
C ALA A 601 1.02 19.50 21.34
N LEU A 602 1.33 20.69 21.86
CA LEU A 602 0.58 21.33 22.94
C LEU A 602 -0.86 21.67 22.54
N LYS A 603 -1.13 21.91 21.25
CA LYS A 603 -2.49 22.22 20.75
C LYS A 603 -3.45 21.04 20.86
N SER A 604 -2.93 19.83 20.82
CA SER A 604 -3.71 18.59 20.93
C SER A 604 -3.82 18.04 22.35
N MET A 605 -3.18 18.68 23.34
CA MET A 605 -3.19 18.26 24.74
C MET A 605 -4.31 18.92 25.54
N GLU A 606 -4.74 18.27 26.63
CA GLU A 606 -5.72 18.82 27.59
C GLU A 606 -5.17 20.14 28.18
N GLN A 607 -5.79 21.26 27.83
CA GLN A 607 -5.32 22.62 28.21
C GLN A 607 -5.26 22.85 29.73
N ASP A 608 -6.18 22.26 30.47
CA ASP A 608 -6.25 22.36 31.94
C ASP A 608 -5.07 21.72 32.66
N ARG A 609 -4.21 20.97 31.93
CA ARG A 609 -3.03 20.29 32.47
C ARG A 609 -1.72 20.92 32.02
N ILE A 610 -1.79 22.04 31.32
CA ILE A 610 -0.65 22.83 30.90
C ILE A 610 -0.40 23.92 31.94
N MET A 611 0.81 24.01 32.45
CA MET A 611 1.21 25.01 33.40
C MET A 611 2.40 25.85 32.89
N PRO A 612 2.44 27.15 33.14
CA PRO A 612 3.60 27.98 32.86
C PRO A 612 4.74 27.58 33.79
N ILE A 613 5.95 27.49 33.24
CA ILE A 613 7.16 27.17 34.00
C ILE A 613 8.33 27.95 33.40
N GLU A 614 9.37 28.15 34.19
CA GLU A 614 10.57 28.87 33.78
C GLU A 614 11.84 28.06 34.06
N TRP A 615 12.89 28.33 33.30
CA TRP A 615 14.20 27.74 33.54
C TRP A 615 14.81 28.35 34.83
N GLY A 616 15.37 27.51 35.68
CA GLY A 616 16.09 27.96 36.87
C GLY A 616 17.40 28.68 36.49
N GLU A 617 17.83 29.63 37.31
CA GLU A 617 19.02 30.46 37.08
C GLU A 617 20.29 29.66 36.76
N LYS A 618 20.38 28.40 37.19
CA LYS A 618 21.55 27.51 37.00
C LYS A 618 21.36 26.49 35.89
N ALA A 619 20.29 26.56 35.11
CA ALA A 619 19.95 25.56 34.07
C ALA A 619 21.02 25.46 32.97
N SER A 620 21.79 26.49 32.73
CA SER A 620 22.87 26.52 31.72
C SER A 620 24.26 26.22 32.27
N GLU A 621 24.44 26.01 33.57
CA GLU A 621 25.75 25.76 34.17
C GLU A 621 26.12 24.26 34.10
N ASN A 622 27.08 23.91 33.22
CA ASN A 622 27.70 22.58 33.13
C ASN A 622 26.82 21.39 32.74
N LYS A 623 25.61 21.58 32.17
CA LYS A 623 24.78 20.52 31.65
C LYS A 623 24.67 20.62 30.13
N ASN A 624 24.61 19.45 29.48
CA ASN A 624 24.39 19.34 28.04
C ASN A 624 22.95 18.88 27.77
N TYR A 625 22.25 19.63 26.93
CA TYR A 625 20.86 19.33 26.50
C TYR A 625 20.86 18.84 25.07
N ASN A 626 20.02 17.85 24.78
CA ASN A 626 19.91 17.31 23.43
C ASN A 626 19.02 18.21 22.57
N ALA A 627 19.59 18.79 21.51
CA ALA A 627 18.87 19.55 20.51
C ALA A 627 18.79 18.78 19.20
N SER A 628 17.68 18.94 18.47
CA SER A 628 17.50 18.32 17.16
C SER A 628 17.15 19.40 16.13
N ILE A 629 17.77 19.31 14.95
CA ILE A 629 17.49 20.17 13.80
C ILE A 629 17.35 19.33 12.54
N ARG A 630 16.53 19.81 11.62
CA ARG A 630 16.38 19.27 10.27
C ARG A 630 16.97 20.26 9.27
N LEU A 631 17.91 19.80 8.46
CA LEU A 631 18.55 20.55 7.41
C LEU A 631 17.98 20.13 6.06
N PHE A 632 17.58 21.09 5.24
CA PHE A 632 17.31 20.90 3.83
C PHE A 632 18.54 21.35 3.07
N VAL A 633 19.16 20.43 2.35
CA VAL A 633 20.47 20.63 1.71
C VAL A 633 20.45 20.17 0.26
N GLU A 634 21.39 20.68 -0.53
CA GLU A 634 21.62 20.18 -1.90
C GLU A 634 21.99 18.69 -1.88
N ASN A 635 21.40 17.89 -2.79
CA ASN A 635 21.70 16.47 -2.90
C ASN A 635 22.95 16.26 -3.77
N GLY A 636 24.11 16.18 -3.16
CA GLY A 636 25.39 16.07 -3.87
C GLY A 636 26.47 15.29 -3.10
N THR A 637 27.46 14.84 -3.84
CA THR A 637 28.63 14.16 -3.23
C THR A 637 29.43 15.12 -2.36
N GLY A 638 29.72 14.70 -1.12
CA GLY A 638 30.51 15.50 -0.17
C GLY A 638 29.70 16.43 0.74
N VAL A 639 28.41 16.63 0.53
CA VAL A 639 27.54 17.48 1.36
C VAL A 639 27.58 17.06 2.83
N LEU A 640 27.41 15.76 3.11
CA LEU A 640 27.46 15.23 4.48
C LEU A 640 28.85 15.44 5.11
N ALA A 641 29.93 15.29 4.34
CA ALA A 641 31.29 15.53 4.82
C ALA A 641 31.51 17.01 5.18
N THR A 642 31.01 17.92 4.36
CA THR A 642 31.09 19.38 4.61
C THR A 642 30.37 19.77 5.90
N ILE A 643 29.16 19.24 6.10
CA ILE A 643 28.36 19.46 7.32
C ILE A 643 29.08 18.85 8.55
N SER A 644 29.58 17.61 8.43
CA SER A 644 30.29 16.93 9.52
C SER A 644 31.57 17.67 9.92
N ASN A 645 32.33 18.20 8.95
CA ASN A 645 33.49 19.03 9.22
C ASN A 645 33.11 20.33 9.96
N LYS A 646 31.97 20.95 9.54
CA LYS A 646 31.50 22.18 10.20
C LYS A 646 31.06 21.93 11.65
N ILE A 647 30.46 20.76 11.92
CA ILE A 647 30.11 20.34 13.28
C ILE A 647 31.37 20.12 14.13
N ALA A 648 32.41 19.46 13.59
CA ALA A 648 33.66 19.20 14.25
C ALA A 648 34.42 20.49 14.57
N GLU A 649 34.45 21.48 13.64
CA GLU A 649 35.04 22.81 13.86
C GLU A 649 34.41 23.54 15.06
N ASN A 650 33.11 23.32 15.29
CA ASN A 650 32.40 23.96 16.40
C ASN A 650 32.40 23.11 17.68
N LYS A 651 33.15 22.00 17.73
CA LYS A 651 33.29 21.09 18.88
C LYS A 651 31.94 20.60 19.44
N ILE A 652 30.97 20.42 18.58
CA ILE A 652 29.62 19.92 18.92
C ILE A 652 29.63 18.41 18.86
N ASN A 653 29.12 17.77 19.92
CA ASN A 653 29.04 16.32 19.99
C ASN A 653 27.71 15.82 19.42
N ILE A 654 27.77 15.06 18.32
CA ILE A 654 26.61 14.48 17.64
C ILE A 654 26.11 13.26 18.40
N THR A 655 24.81 13.18 18.63
CA THR A 655 24.14 12.00 19.18
C THR A 655 23.49 11.15 18.10
N LYS A 656 23.00 11.78 17.01
CA LYS A 656 22.35 11.11 15.90
C LYS A 656 22.48 11.92 14.62
N ILE A 657 22.71 11.24 13.50
CA ILE A 657 22.65 11.82 12.16
C ILE A 657 21.91 10.84 11.24
N GLU A 658 20.89 11.32 10.56
CA GLU A 658 20.15 10.58 9.54
C GLU A 658 20.07 11.42 8.27
N SER A 659 20.31 10.81 7.12
CA SER A 659 20.20 11.46 5.83
C SER A 659 19.20 10.71 4.96
N LYS A 660 18.27 11.45 4.32
CA LYS A 660 17.27 10.92 3.40
C LYS A 660 17.22 11.78 2.16
N ASN A 661 17.18 11.16 0.98
CA ASN A 661 16.96 11.89 -0.25
C ASN A 661 15.49 12.37 -0.30
N HIS A 662 15.29 13.67 -0.48
CA HIS A 662 13.97 14.27 -0.62
C HIS A 662 13.56 14.39 -2.09
N SER A 663 14.49 14.79 -2.97
CA SER A 663 14.34 14.85 -4.43
C SER A 663 15.66 14.54 -5.13
N GLN A 664 15.72 14.68 -6.48
CA GLN A 664 16.98 14.55 -7.23
C GLN A 664 18.01 15.62 -6.81
N ASP A 665 17.54 16.81 -6.48
CA ASP A 665 18.40 17.97 -6.20
C ASP A 665 18.45 18.33 -4.70
N GLU A 666 17.65 17.69 -3.84
CA GLU A 666 17.51 18.06 -2.43
C GLU A 666 17.54 16.83 -1.51
N ALA A 667 18.26 16.92 -0.41
CA ALA A 667 18.34 15.93 0.66
C ALA A 667 17.95 16.56 2.01
N ILE A 668 17.41 15.71 2.89
CA ILE A 668 17.08 16.07 4.27
C ILE A 668 18.10 15.39 5.18
N ILE A 669 18.70 16.17 6.09
CA ILE A 669 19.60 15.66 7.14
C ILE A 669 19.04 16.02 8.50
N ASP A 670 18.63 14.99 9.24
CA ASP A 670 18.20 15.12 10.64
C ASP A 670 19.41 14.96 11.56
N LEU A 671 19.72 16.00 12.32
CA LEU A 671 20.83 16.07 13.26
C LEU A 671 20.34 16.21 14.69
N SER A 672 20.89 15.39 15.60
CA SER A 672 20.72 15.55 17.04
C SER A 672 22.10 15.67 17.68
N PHE A 673 22.26 16.62 18.58
CA PHE A 673 23.54 16.95 19.22
C PHE A 673 23.35 17.64 20.56
N TYR A 674 24.41 17.71 21.35
CA TYR A 674 24.39 18.37 22.64
C TYR A 674 24.76 19.83 22.56
N VAL A 675 23.98 20.69 23.25
CA VAL A 675 24.23 22.14 23.46
C VAL A 675 23.94 22.52 24.90
N GLN A 676 24.54 23.62 25.35
CA GLN A 676 24.33 24.12 26.71
C GLN A 676 23.12 25.05 26.81
N ASN A 677 22.84 25.86 25.78
CA ASN A 677 21.77 26.82 25.75
C ASN A 677 21.31 27.18 24.33
N LYS A 678 20.27 28.00 24.22
CA LYS A 678 19.71 28.47 22.96
C LYS A 678 20.67 29.30 22.14
N GLN A 679 21.48 30.14 22.79
CA GLN A 679 22.47 31.00 22.09
C GLN A 679 23.51 30.18 21.35
N GLN A 680 24.07 29.13 21.97
CA GLN A 680 24.99 28.22 21.33
C GLN A 680 24.35 27.50 20.13
N LEU A 681 23.05 27.10 20.25
CA LEU A 681 22.32 26.48 19.16
C LEU A 681 22.13 27.47 18.00
N ASP A 682 21.71 28.70 18.28
CA ASP A 682 21.43 29.72 17.25
C ASP A 682 22.71 30.12 16.54
N ASP A 683 23.84 30.32 17.25
CA ASP A 683 25.14 30.58 16.66
C ASP A 683 25.58 29.46 15.74
N PHE A 684 25.37 28.22 16.13
CA PHE A 684 25.69 27.06 15.32
C PHE A 684 24.77 26.96 14.08
N CYS A 685 23.45 27.16 14.22
CA CYS A 685 22.54 27.20 13.10
C CYS A 685 22.88 28.30 12.10
N ASN A 686 23.32 29.48 12.56
CA ASN A 686 23.75 30.59 11.70
C ASN A 686 25.00 30.22 10.89
N LYS A 687 25.95 29.51 11.50
CA LYS A 687 27.16 29.01 10.80
C LYS A 687 26.84 27.93 9.76
N LEU A 688 25.78 27.11 9.98
CA LEU A 688 25.30 26.13 9.00
C LEU A 688 24.54 26.82 7.86
N ARG A 689 23.74 27.85 8.16
CA ARG A 689 23.05 28.66 7.13
C ARG A 689 24.02 29.41 6.20
N ALA A 690 25.22 29.74 6.66
CA ALA A 690 26.24 30.38 5.85
C ALA A 690 26.86 29.45 4.78
N LEU A 691 26.59 28.14 4.84
CA LEU A 691 27.00 27.20 3.81
C LEU A 691 26.01 27.27 2.61
N SER A 692 26.54 27.50 1.42
CA SER A 692 25.73 27.61 0.19
C SER A 692 24.90 26.37 -0.13
N ILE A 693 25.31 25.21 0.39
CA ILE A 693 24.62 23.92 0.23
C ILE A 693 23.40 23.75 1.16
N VAL A 694 23.17 24.67 2.13
CA VAL A 694 22.07 24.59 3.09
C VAL A 694 20.95 25.54 2.66
N HIS A 695 19.81 25.00 2.28
CA HIS A 695 18.65 25.77 1.86
C HIS A 695 17.83 26.30 3.03
N SER A 696 17.58 25.45 4.03
CA SER A 696 16.84 25.85 5.21
C SER A 696 17.16 24.95 6.42
N ILE A 697 16.89 25.47 7.63
CA ILE A 697 17.06 24.77 8.89
C ILE A 697 15.78 24.91 9.71
N ILE A 698 15.22 23.78 10.12
CA ILE A 698 14.04 23.71 11.01
C ILE A 698 14.47 23.07 12.32
N ARG A 699 13.99 23.60 13.45
CA ARG A 699 14.25 23.04 14.76
C ARG A 699 13.18 22.01 15.15
N GLY A 700 13.61 20.82 15.56
CA GLY A 700 12.74 19.69 15.91
C GLY A 700 12.74 18.58 14.85
N ASN A 701 12.17 17.43 15.22
CA ASN A 701 12.10 16.23 14.36
C ASN A 701 10.73 16.07 13.67
N ASN A 702 9.97 17.15 13.46
CA ASN A 702 8.67 17.05 12.76
C ASN A 702 8.80 17.28 11.27
#